data_215530283b7d0f65a05dcebace4cf5d9
#
_entry.id   215530283b7d0f65a05dcebace4cf5d9
#
_cell.length_a   1.000
_cell.length_b   1.000
_cell.length_c   1.000
_cell.angle_alpha   90.00
_cell.angle_beta   90.00
_cell.angle_gamma   90.00
#
_symmetry.space_group_name_H-M   'P 1'
#
loop_
_entity.id
_entity.type
_entity.pdbx_description
1 polymer ?
#
loop_
_entity_poly.entity_id
_entity_poly.type
_entity_poly.pdbx_seq_one_letter_code
_entity_poly.pdbx_strand_id
1 'polypeptide(L)'
;MPVPYSAEDFDRVFDATVLRRAQSVIALGFVKEVALDGDTIIGTVEDMDGTKRSTTITPEKKGSRVSFAERECSCGERGCRHLAATALAALAKFPSLRKAEPKSLIDTIIPARERPTPPPPTRLRPTGRRPRAAVIAPIMSESPEPGATVLDRPATPVLRLRRLHAPDEFGRQRMIDVLTLDFDYGGVRVDGADEAQFIRVKSGGQIAFIRRDVAAEAAALDALRPDGFVQMRVADGKSARGQRVMVFRGQEAAAKWHHFVAVRVPELTALGWQSHIDANFGPQLADNVGNIDVKVEDAETGSFSLEFGIEVDGVRQPLLPILEHLLARGGIEAAQIVEGEIITNMDDGRVIKLPAERIKRLLAVMGDLIESAGRTAEKALLLPVGAATTVLELEDVLTTSWQNAATIEAYVEKFRGEPEIIPVLVPPEFKAELRAYQQYGVDWLQHLASHGLGGFLADDMGLGKTAQTIAHICVEHAEGRLTAPALIVVPTSLVANWSAELAKFAPHLKTVVLHGMDRHERRERLDDVNVVVTTYTVLTRDIEEMKRISWHIVALDEAQAIKSPEARATRAVCQLHTTHKLCLSGTPIENNLDELWSQFAFLMPGLLGDRRGFAKRFRTPIEKNGDPVCRAQLVQRISPFILRRTKSEVATELPPKHTILRRITLAPDQRELYETIRGTLYETVREQMAERTLAQSRVIVLDALLKLRQACCDPRLVKVGQSRATESSAKLDDLMEMISELIPEGRRILIFSQFTSMLDLMKPRLGEAGIPFVELRGDTRDRAEPVRAFEAGEVPLFLISLKAGGRGLNLTSADTVIHYDPWWNPAVEAQASDRAHRIGQKRSVFVYKLIAVDTVEERILELQQRKAELASIAFADAGGLNLSADDISFLFGAPDAEREAA
;
A
#
# COMPACT_ATOMS: atom_id res chain seq x y z
N MET A 1 -3.47 45.36 -11.50
CA MET A 1 -2.47 44.31 -11.53
C MET A 1 -3.01 43.16 -10.68
N PRO A 2 -2.92 41.90 -11.10
CA PRO A 2 -3.47 40.79 -10.36
C PRO A 2 -2.83 40.72 -8.97
N VAL A 3 -3.63 40.36 -7.99
CA VAL A 3 -3.16 40.28 -6.58
C VAL A 3 -2.29 39.04 -6.42
N PRO A 4 -1.00 39.17 -6.02
CA PRO A 4 -0.11 38.04 -5.82
C PRO A 4 -0.53 37.21 -4.60
N TYR A 5 -0.44 35.87 -4.71
CA TYR A 5 -0.74 34.93 -3.64
C TYR A 5 0.30 33.80 -3.57
N SER A 6 0.27 33.00 -2.51
CA SER A 6 1.20 31.91 -2.25
C SER A 6 0.47 30.59 -2.03
N ALA A 7 1.19 29.48 -1.99
CA ALA A 7 0.60 28.18 -1.65
C ALA A 7 -0.06 28.17 -0.27
N GLU A 8 0.50 28.89 0.71
CA GLU A 8 -0.06 29.02 2.07
C GLU A 8 -1.42 29.72 2.12
N ASP A 9 -1.72 30.59 1.13
CA ASP A 9 -3.01 31.26 1.03
C ASP A 9 -4.12 30.28 0.60
N PHE A 10 -3.76 29.12 -0.03
CA PHE A 10 -4.70 28.06 -0.40
C PHE A 10 -5.14 27.21 0.78
N ASP A 11 -4.24 26.89 1.73
CA ASP A 11 -4.54 26.04 2.90
C ASP A 11 -5.67 26.61 3.76
N ARG A 12 -5.97 27.88 3.59
CA ARG A 12 -7.04 28.61 4.30
C ARG A 12 -8.36 28.64 3.55
N VAL A 13 -8.33 28.34 2.26
CA VAL A 13 -9.48 28.52 1.34
C VAL A 13 -10.00 27.18 0.83
N PHE A 14 -9.11 26.22 0.68
CA PHE A 14 -9.43 24.87 0.23
C PHE A 14 -9.00 23.86 1.29
N ASP A 15 -9.82 22.85 1.49
CA ASP A 15 -9.49 21.72 2.34
C ASP A 15 -8.23 20.99 1.82
N ALA A 16 -7.41 20.45 2.72
CA ALA A 16 -6.21 19.73 2.38
C ALA A 16 -6.47 18.53 1.44
N THR A 17 -7.65 17.94 1.50
CA THR A 17 -8.10 16.87 0.61
C THR A 17 -8.37 17.39 -0.81
N VAL A 18 -8.98 18.57 -0.90
CA VAL A 18 -9.25 19.24 -2.18
C VAL A 18 -7.95 19.66 -2.86
N LEU A 19 -6.98 20.17 -2.09
CA LEU A 19 -5.67 20.58 -2.62
C LEU A 19 -4.89 19.38 -3.16
N ARG A 20 -4.87 18.25 -2.46
CA ARG A 20 -4.24 17.01 -2.97
C ARG A 20 -4.88 16.52 -4.26
N ARG A 21 -6.22 16.53 -4.34
CA ARG A 21 -6.94 16.17 -5.57
C ARG A 21 -6.63 17.14 -6.72
N ALA A 22 -6.49 18.42 -6.42
CA ALA A 22 -6.11 19.42 -7.40
C ALA A 22 -4.70 19.22 -7.96
N GLN A 23 -3.75 18.85 -7.13
CA GLN A 23 -2.39 18.50 -7.54
C GLN A 23 -2.40 17.27 -8.47
N SER A 24 -3.19 16.25 -8.17
CA SER A 24 -3.37 15.09 -9.04
C SER A 24 -3.96 15.46 -10.40
N VAL A 25 -4.96 16.35 -10.44
CA VAL A 25 -5.56 16.88 -11.68
C VAL A 25 -4.51 17.59 -12.55
N ILE A 26 -3.61 18.36 -11.93
CA ILE A 26 -2.51 19.03 -12.63
C ILE A 26 -1.48 18.02 -13.16
N ALA A 27 -1.05 17.09 -12.31
CA ALA A 27 -0.05 16.08 -12.66
C ALA A 27 -0.50 15.18 -13.83
N LEU A 28 -1.80 14.91 -13.92
CA LEU A 28 -2.39 14.11 -15.01
C LEU A 28 -2.67 14.92 -16.28
N GLY A 29 -2.32 16.22 -16.33
CA GLY A 29 -2.52 17.07 -17.49
C GLY A 29 -4.01 17.40 -17.80
N PHE A 30 -4.90 17.27 -16.83
CA PHE A 30 -6.32 17.59 -17.00
C PHE A 30 -6.63 19.10 -16.96
N VAL A 31 -5.71 19.94 -16.52
CA VAL A 31 -5.81 21.39 -16.69
C VAL A 31 -5.39 21.72 -18.12
N LYS A 32 -6.37 21.99 -19.01
CA LYS A 32 -6.12 22.20 -20.43
C LYS A 32 -5.69 23.64 -20.75
N GLU A 33 -6.38 24.59 -20.16
CA GLU A 33 -6.12 26.00 -20.38
C GLU A 33 -6.19 26.78 -19.08
N VAL A 34 -5.26 27.72 -18.91
CA VAL A 34 -5.32 28.73 -17.85
C VAL A 34 -4.93 30.07 -18.47
N ALA A 35 -5.77 31.05 -18.32
CA ALA A 35 -5.60 32.43 -18.80
C ALA A 35 -5.79 33.41 -17.63
N LEU A 36 -5.21 34.59 -17.78
CA LEU A 36 -5.38 35.70 -16.86
C LEU A 36 -6.09 36.81 -17.65
N ASP A 37 -7.28 37.21 -17.20
CA ASP A 37 -8.07 38.32 -17.74
C ASP A 37 -8.24 39.39 -16.68
N GLY A 38 -7.46 40.46 -16.77
CA GLY A 38 -7.32 41.47 -15.74
C GLY A 38 -6.81 40.89 -14.42
N ASP A 39 -7.63 40.89 -13.38
CA ASP A 39 -7.31 40.32 -12.07
C ASP A 39 -7.93 38.95 -11.87
N THR A 40 -8.63 38.42 -12.87
CA THR A 40 -9.38 37.16 -12.80
C THR A 40 -8.64 36.04 -13.54
N ILE A 41 -8.54 34.90 -12.89
CA ILE A 41 -7.95 33.66 -13.44
C ILE A 41 -9.08 32.83 -14.02
N ILE A 42 -9.00 32.50 -15.29
CA ILE A 42 -9.96 31.65 -16.01
C ILE A 42 -9.25 30.38 -16.40
N GLY A 43 -9.89 29.23 -16.17
CA GLY A 43 -9.32 27.92 -16.53
C GLY A 43 -10.34 26.96 -17.09
N THR A 44 -9.85 26.00 -17.87
CA THR A 44 -10.62 24.85 -18.35
C THR A 44 -9.95 23.58 -17.83
N VAL A 45 -10.69 22.82 -17.04
CA VAL A 45 -10.24 21.54 -16.46
C VAL A 45 -11.14 20.43 -17.02
N GLU A 46 -10.53 19.37 -17.49
CA GLU A 46 -11.24 18.19 -18.01
C GLU A 46 -11.38 17.16 -16.89
N ASP A 47 -12.58 16.63 -16.67
CA ASP A 47 -12.83 15.53 -15.76
C ASP A 47 -12.43 14.19 -16.42
N MET A 48 -12.29 13.13 -15.61
CA MET A 48 -11.91 11.80 -16.10
C MET A 48 -12.93 11.18 -17.08
N ASP A 49 -14.14 11.68 -17.10
CA ASP A 49 -15.21 11.31 -18.03
C ASP A 49 -15.17 12.11 -19.35
N GLY A 50 -14.15 12.97 -19.54
CA GLY A 50 -14.02 13.86 -20.68
C GLY A 50 -14.84 15.15 -20.60
N THR A 51 -15.56 15.38 -19.49
CA THR A 51 -16.36 16.60 -19.32
C THR A 51 -15.46 17.80 -19.04
N LYS A 52 -15.56 18.84 -19.84
CA LYS A 52 -14.82 20.09 -19.62
C LYS A 52 -15.53 20.99 -18.62
N ARG A 53 -14.81 21.40 -17.57
CA ARG A 53 -15.27 22.32 -16.54
C ARG A 53 -14.61 23.68 -16.68
N SER A 54 -15.43 24.72 -16.84
CA SER A 54 -14.92 26.09 -16.78
C SER A 54 -14.83 26.57 -15.34
N THR A 55 -13.73 27.26 -15.03
CA THR A 55 -13.44 27.79 -13.69
C THR A 55 -13.06 29.26 -13.77
N THR A 56 -13.52 30.04 -12.81
CA THR A 56 -13.22 31.46 -12.69
C THR A 56 -12.86 31.79 -11.25
N ILE A 57 -11.73 32.47 -11.04
CA ILE A 57 -11.20 32.76 -9.70
C ILE A 57 -10.63 34.18 -9.70
N THR A 58 -11.08 35.00 -8.75
CA THR A 58 -10.58 36.37 -8.59
C THR A 58 -9.90 36.52 -7.22
N PRO A 59 -8.54 36.62 -7.17
CA PRO A 59 -7.83 36.91 -5.94
C PRO A 59 -8.07 38.33 -5.44
N GLU A 60 -8.42 38.50 -4.18
CA GLU A 60 -8.69 39.80 -3.54
C GLU A 60 -7.81 39.98 -2.30
N LYS A 61 -7.24 41.20 -2.13
CA LYS A 61 -6.46 41.52 -0.95
C LYS A 61 -7.35 42.11 0.15
N LYS A 62 -7.46 41.42 1.28
CA LYS A 62 -8.14 41.89 2.50
C LYS A 62 -7.10 42.12 3.63
N GLY A 63 -6.65 43.38 3.76
CA GLY A 63 -5.57 43.70 4.70
C GLY A 63 -4.23 43.09 4.32
N SER A 64 -3.62 42.31 5.23
CA SER A 64 -2.40 41.58 4.97
C SER A 64 -2.62 40.17 4.34
N ARG A 65 -3.89 39.79 4.13
CA ARG A 65 -4.27 38.43 3.69
C ARG A 65 -4.83 38.49 2.27
N VAL A 66 -4.65 37.39 1.53
CA VAL A 66 -5.31 37.18 0.24
C VAL A 66 -6.49 36.23 0.44
N SER A 67 -7.64 36.64 -0.10
CA SER A 67 -8.85 35.82 -0.21
C SER A 67 -9.24 35.70 -1.68
N PHE A 68 -10.08 34.75 -2.01
CA PHE A 68 -10.60 34.58 -3.37
C PHE A 68 -12.07 34.97 -3.36
N ALA A 69 -12.37 36.17 -3.88
CA ALA A 69 -13.71 36.80 -3.78
C ALA A 69 -14.73 36.08 -4.66
N GLU A 70 -14.38 35.83 -5.90
CA GLU A 70 -15.23 35.10 -6.84
C GLU A 70 -14.59 33.74 -7.11
N ARG A 71 -15.38 32.69 -6.93
CA ARG A 71 -15.00 31.31 -7.16
C ARG A 71 -16.15 30.57 -7.80
N GLU A 72 -16.11 30.45 -9.09
CA GLU A 72 -17.13 29.77 -9.86
C GLU A 72 -16.53 28.60 -10.65
N CYS A 73 -17.26 27.50 -10.63
CA CYS A 73 -16.95 26.33 -11.44
C CYS A 73 -18.24 25.76 -12.00
N SER A 74 -18.24 25.37 -13.25
CA SER A 74 -19.39 24.72 -13.88
C SER A 74 -19.81 23.39 -13.25
N CYS A 75 -19.08 22.90 -12.24
CA CYS A 75 -19.51 21.77 -11.40
C CYS A 75 -20.49 22.18 -10.28
N GLY A 76 -20.68 23.48 -10.03
CA GLY A 76 -21.58 24.02 -9.01
C GLY A 76 -21.01 24.13 -7.59
N GLU A 77 -19.84 23.59 -7.30
CA GLU A 77 -19.21 23.60 -5.97
C GLU A 77 -18.22 24.77 -5.81
N ARG A 78 -18.37 25.57 -4.75
CA ARG A 78 -17.54 26.75 -4.45
C ARG A 78 -16.12 26.46 -3.94
N GLY A 79 -15.80 25.22 -3.64
CA GLY A 79 -14.51 24.78 -3.11
C GLY A 79 -13.99 23.50 -3.78
N CYS A 80 -14.30 23.28 -5.03
CA CYS A 80 -14.00 22.03 -5.73
C CYS A 80 -12.53 21.92 -6.16
N ARG A 81 -12.12 20.70 -6.49
CA ARG A 81 -10.77 20.37 -7.02
C ARG A 81 -10.41 21.13 -8.30
N HIS A 82 -11.39 21.47 -9.16
CA HIS A 82 -11.15 22.17 -10.42
C HIS A 82 -10.70 23.63 -10.17
N LEU A 83 -11.35 24.33 -9.25
CA LEU A 83 -10.94 25.68 -8.83
C LEU A 83 -9.54 25.67 -8.22
N ALA A 84 -9.26 24.74 -7.31
CA ALA A 84 -7.94 24.60 -6.69
C ALA A 84 -6.85 24.27 -7.73
N ALA A 85 -7.14 23.37 -8.70
CA ALA A 85 -6.21 23.01 -9.77
C ALA A 85 -5.92 24.19 -10.70
N THR A 86 -6.94 24.96 -11.09
CA THR A 86 -6.76 26.17 -11.91
C THR A 86 -5.91 27.22 -11.19
N ALA A 87 -6.14 27.47 -9.91
CA ALA A 87 -5.39 28.45 -9.13
C ALA A 87 -3.91 28.04 -8.94
N LEU A 88 -3.64 26.77 -8.68
CA LEU A 88 -2.27 26.22 -8.57
C LEU A 88 -1.54 26.26 -9.93
N ALA A 89 -2.22 25.89 -11.02
CA ALA A 89 -1.66 25.94 -12.36
C ALA A 89 -1.35 27.38 -12.80
N ALA A 90 -2.18 28.35 -12.39
CA ALA A 90 -1.93 29.77 -12.64
C ALA A 90 -0.66 30.28 -11.95
N LEU A 91 -0.39 29.86 -10.71
CA LEU A 91 0.88 30.18 -10.02
C LEU A 91 2.09 29.65 -10.76
N ALA A 92 1.98 28.47 -11.35
CA ALA A 92 3.07 27.92 -12.14
C ALA A 92 3.29 28.67 -13.45
N LYS A 93 2.20 29.07 -14.12
CA LYS A 93 2.22 29.68 -15.45
C LYS A 93 2.53 31.19 -15.42
N PHE A 94 2.05 31.93 -14.42
CA PHE A 94 2.16 33.39 -14.35
C PHE A 94 3.01 33.85 -13.17
N PRO A 95 4.29 34.20 -13.37
CA PRO A 95 5.17 34.69 -12.30
C PRO A 95 4.65 35.94 -11.57
N SER A 96 3.84 36.76 -12.22
CA SER A 96 3.22 37.97 -11.64
C SER A 96 2.22 37.69 -10.52
N LEU A 97 1.70 36.47 -10.44
CA LEU A 97 0.80 36.00 -9.39
C LEU A 97 1.53 35.50 -8.14
N ARG A 98 2.84 35.26 -8.21
CA ARG A 98 3.60 34.76 -7.07
C ARG A 98 3.84 35.86 -6.06
N LYS A 99 3.38 35.66 -4.84
CA LYS A 99 3.73 36.51 -3.70
C LYS A 99 5.25 36.37 -3.49
N ALA A 100 5.98 37.47 -3.43
CA ALA A 100 7.39 37.42 -3.10
C ALA A 100 7.52 36.81 -1.70
N GLU A 101 8.29 35.74 -1.57
CA GLU A 101 8.70 35.26 -0.25
C GLU A 101 9.41 36.39 0.48
N PRO A 102 9.23 36.56 1.78
CA PRO A 102 9.92 37.57 2.55
C PRO A 102 11.41 37.33 2.34
N LYS A 103 12.06 38.27 1.65
CA LYS A 103 13.52 38.27 1.48
C LYS A 103 14.12 38.09 2.85
N SER A 104 15.03 37.16 3.04
CA SER A 104 15.84 37.06 4.24
C SER A 104 16.50 38.44 4.46
N LEU A 105 16.70 38.85 5.71
CA LEU A 105 17.27 40.17 6.06
C LEU A 105 18.56 40.49 5.29
N ILE A 106 19.23 39.50 4.72
CA ILE A 106 20.46 39.57 3.90
C ILE A 106 20.23 40.25 2.55
N ASP A 107 19.09 40.03 1.88
CA ASP A 107 18.78 40.61 0.57
C ASP A 107 18.40 42.09 0.61
N THR A 108 18.19 42.63 1.80
CA THR A 108 17.82 44.04 1.98
C THR A 108 19.05 44.98 2.06
N ILE A 109 20.26 44.44 2.21
CA ILE A 109 21.47 45.21 2.50
C ILE A 109 22.41 45.42 1.30
N ILE A 110 22.26 44.64 0.17
CA ILE A 110 23.15 44.79 -0.99
C ILE A 110 22.33 44.84 -2.30
N PRO A 111 22.32 45.97 -3.03
CA PRO A 111 21.66 46.03 -4.36
C PRO A 111 22.45 45.25 -5.41
N ALA A 112 21.73 44.54 -6.26
CA ALA A 112 22.19 43.55 -7.24
C ALA A 112 22.98 44.08 -8.42
N ARG A 113 23.81 45.10 -8.29
CA ARG A 113 24.56 45.70 -9.40
C ARG A 113 26.09 45.66 -9.36
N GLU A 114 26.69 45.09 -8.30
CA GLU A 114 28.15 44.99 -8.25
C GLU A 114 28.60 43.65 -7.65
N ARG A 115 28.60 42.61 -8.46
CA ARG A 115 29.38 41.39 -8.17
C ARG A 115 30.59 41.35 -9.13
N PRO A 116 31.81 41.50 -8.66
CA PRO A 116 33.00 41.23 -9.47
C PRO A 116 33.11 39.73 -9.69
N THR A 117 33.34 39.33 -10.93
CA THR A 117 33.75 37.99 -11.35
C THR A 117 35.06 37.61 -10.66
N PRO A 118 35.22 36.41 -10.14
CA PRO A 118 36.47 35.96 -9.54
C PRO A 118 37.54 35.73 -10.63
N PRO A 119 38.77 36.17 -10.42
CA PRO A 119 39.86 35.90 -11.33
C PRO A 119 40.30 34.42 -11.30
N PRO A 120 40.86 33.89 -12.40
CA PRO A 120 41.30 32.49 -12.48
C PRO A 120 42.47 32.23 -11.51
N PRO A 121 42.67 30.99 -11.06
CA PRO A 121 43.66 30.65 -10.03
C PRO A 121 45.10 30.79 -10.59
N THR A 122 45.80 31.78 -10.04
CA THR A 122 47.22 31.93 -10.28
C THR A 122 48.03 31.06 -9.34
N ARG A 123 48.76 30.12 -9.89
CA ARG A 123 49.79 29.33 -9.17
C ARG A 123 50.84 30.26 -8.60
N LEU A 124 50.88 30.45 -7.26
CA LEU A 124 51.95 31.12 -6.55
C LEU A 124 52.99 30.10 -6.10
N ARG A 125 54.22 30.26 -6.62
CA ARG A 125 55.44 29.65 -6.09
C ARG A 125 55.78 30.25 -4.70
N PRO A 126 56.30 29.48 -3.77
CA PRO A 126 56.67 29.99 -2.44
C PRO A 126 58.05 30.63 -2.50
N THR A 127 58.12 31.90 -2.29
CA THR A 127 59.37 32.60 -1.94
C THR A 127 59.17 33.45 -0.73
N GLY A 128 60.03 33.27 0.25
CA GLY A 128 60.26 34.25 1.30
C GLY A 128 59.83 33.87 2.69
N ARG A 129 60.79 33.42 3.50
CA ARG A 129 60.71 33.39 4.97
C ARG A 129 60.34 34.79 5.50
N ARG A 130 59.15 34.96 6.07
CA ARG A 130 58.87 36.09 6.97
C ARG A 130 59.34 35.69 8.39
N PRO A 131 59.92 36.67 9.12
CA PRO A 131 60.39 36.43 10.49
C PRO A 131 59.20 36.10 11.38
N ARG A 132 59.26 34.99 12.12
CA ARG A 132 58.34 34.67 13.19
C ARG A 132 58.44 35.76 14.25
N ALA A 133 57.40 36.59 14.37
CA ALA A 133 57.15 37.30 15.61
C ALA A 133 56.93 36.28 16.71
N ALA A 134 57.75 36.28 17.74
CA ALA A 134 57.55 35.45 18.91
C ALA A 134 56.21 35.83 19.57
N VAL A 135 55.22 34.96 19.40
CA VAL A 135 53.95 35.09 20.15
C VAL A 135 54.30 34.79 21.59
N ILE A 136 54.47 35.82 22.39
CA ILE A 136 54.58 35.71 23.87
C ILE A 136 53.21 35.26 24.33
N ALA A 137 53.09 34.11 24.98
CA ALA A 137 51.87 33.64 25.57
C ALA A 137 51.32 34.67 26.54
N PRO A 138 50.04 35.07 26.48
CA PRO A 138 49.44 36.04 27.39
C PRO A 138 49.51 35.52 28.82
N ILE A 139 49.91 36.38 29.74
CA ILE A 139 49.89 36.05 31.18
C ILE A 139 48.51 36.40 31.69
N MET A 140 47.80 35.39 32.16
CA MET A 140 46.45 35.54 32.71
C MET A 140 46.48 36.03 34.17
N SER A 141 45.51 36.89 34.57
CA SER A 141 45.43 37.44 35.92
C SER A 141 43.96 37.53 36.39
N GLU A 142 43.73 37.30 37.68
CA GLU A 142 42.40 37.45 38.30
C GLU A 142 42.06 38.93 38.58
N SER A 143 43.03 39.77 38.82
CA SER A 143 42.84 41.20 39.06
C SER A 143 44.03 42.03 38.52
N PRO A 144 43.80 43.25 38.06
CA PRO A 144 44.87 44.20 37.67
C PRO A 144 45.68 44.62 38.84
N GLU A 145 47.00 44.93 38.64
CA GLU A 145 47.84 45.55 39.63
C GLU A 145 47.33 46.96 39.98
N PRO A 146 47.47 47.42 41.24
CA PRO A 146 46.97 48.74 41.58
C PRO A 146 47.66 49.87 40.77
N GLY A 147 46.82 50.70 40.09
CA GLY A 147 47.29 51.77 39.18
C GLY A 147 47.61 51.34 37.73
N ALA A 148 47.36 50.08 37.38
CA ALA A 148 47.56 49.62 36.01
C ALA A 148 46.47 50.11 35.07
N THR A 149 46.82 50.35 33.79
CA THR A 149 45.87 50.70 32.70
C THR A 149 45.05 49.51 32.33
N VAL A 150 43.72 49.60 32.46
CA VAL A 150 42.78 48.57 31.94
C VAL A 150 42.27 49.02 30.58
N LEU A 151 42.40 48.12 29.60
CA LEU A 151 41.91 48.31 28.19
C LEU A 151 40.68 47.49 28.00
N ASP A 152 39.61 48.08 27.50
CA ASP A 152 38.40 47.40 27.06
C ASP A 152 38.53 47.16 25.53
N ARG A 153 38.56 45.89 25.13
CA ARG A 153 38.63 45.45 23.73
C ARG A 153 37.54 44.43 23.46
N PRO A 154 36.87 44.50 22.28
CA PRO A 154 35.85 43.52 21.93
C PRO A 154 36.49 42.14 21.75
N ALA A 155 35.78 41.10 22.22
CA ALA A 155 36.14 39.71 22.02
C ALA A 155 35.72 39.29 20.62
N THR A 156 36.64 38.90 19.76
CA THR A 156 36.31 38.31 18.44
C THR A 156 36.49 36.80 18.52
N PRO A 157 35.44 36.00 18.34
CA PRO A 157 35.57 34.56 18.37
C PRO A 157 36.41 34.05 17.20
N VAL A 158 37.28 33.07 17.45
CA VAL A 158 38.20 32.48 16.50
C VAL A 158 38.05 30.95 16.50
N LEU A 159 37.49 30.42 15.46
CA LEU A 159 37.36 28.97 15.23
C LEU A 159 38.70 28.43 14.70
N ARG A 160 39.20 27.38 15.32
CA ARG A 160 40.34 26.63 14.76
C ARG A 160 39.98 25.16 14.58
N LEU A 161 39.96 24.76 13.35
CA LEU A 161 39.69 23.40 12.93
C LEU A 161 41.02 22.72 12.57
N ARG A 162 41.33 21.65 13.27
CA ARG A 162 42.60 20.92 13.14
C ARG A 162 42.45 19.43 13.42
N ARG A 163 43.38 18.64 12.95
CA ARG A 163 43.46 17.23 13.21
C ARG A 163 44.53 16.90 14.26
N LEU A 164 44.15 16.20 15.28
CA LEU A 164 44.99 15.85 16.43
C LEU A 164 45.02 14.35 16.67
N HIS A 165 46.12 13.89 17.27
CA HIS A 165 46.18 12.56 17.86
C HIS A 165 45.41 12.51 19.18
N ALA A 166 44.46 11.61 19.31
CA ALA A 166 43.73 11.37 20.56
C ALA A 166 43.45 9.87 20.74
N PRO A 167 43.39 9.38 21.99
CA PRO A 167 43.03 8.01 22.28
C PRO A 167 41.54 7.78 21.95
N ASP A 168 41.25 6.63 21.30
CA ASP A 168 39.88 6.14 21.10
C ASP A 168 39.33 5.51 22.39
N GLU A 169 38.12 4.97 22.33
CA GLU A 169 37.45 4.29 23.45
C GLU A 169 38.23 3.08 23.98
N PHE A 170 39.16 2.55 23.20
CA PHE A 170 40.02 1.40 23.53
C PHE A 170 41.47 1.83 23.85
N GLY A 171 41.72 3.13 23.97
CA GLY A 171 43.07 3.67 24.28
C GLY A 171 44.05 3.69 23.09
N ARG A 172 43.60 3.40 21.86
CA ARG A 172 44.45 3.46 20.65
C ARG A 172 44.52 4.89 20.15
N GLN A 173 45.72 5.37 19.84
CA GLN A 173 45.93 6.69 19.26
C GLN A 173 45.36 6.77 17.84
N ARG A 174 44.35 7.61 17.63
CA ARG A 174 43.74 7.89 16.35
C ARG A 174 43.83 9.37 16.02
N MET A 175 43.84 9.69 14.73
CA MET A 175 43.68 11.04 14.24
C MET A 175 42.22 11.44 14.31
N ILE A 176 41.90 12.51 15.02
CA ILE A 176 40.54 13.03 15.13
C ILE A 176 40.49 14.50 14.70
N ASP A 177 39.42 14.87 14.03
CA ASP A 177 39.16 16.26 13.69
C ASP A 177 38.55 16.96 14.92
N VAL A 178 39.09 18.15 15.26
CA VAL A 178 38.67 18.88 16.43
C VAL A 178 38.50 20.37 16.11
N LEU A 179 37.56 20.98 16.81
CA LEU A 179 37.35 22.42 16.87
C LEU A 179 37.80 22.95 18.21
N THR A 180 38.58 24.04 18.17
CA THR A 180 38.84 24.90 19.37
C THR A 180 38.31 26.28 19.11
N LEU A 181 37.69 26.88 20.14
CA LEU A 181 37.19 28.22 20.15
C LEU A 181 38.14 29.10 21.01
N ASP A 182 38.86 29.98 20.36
CA ASP A 182 39.69 31.01 21.00
C ASP A 182 39.00 32.38 20.86
N PHE A 183 39.46 33.37 21.61
CA PHE A 183 39.00 34.76 21.49
C PHE A 183 40.16 35.70 21.23
N ASP A 184 40.03 36.59 20.24
CA ASP A 184 41.02 37.62 19.91
C ASP A 184 40.56 38.96 20.44
N TYR A 185 41.40 39.54 21.31
CA TYR A 185 41.24 40.88 21.91
C TYR A 185 42.21 41.87 21.25
N GLY A 186 42.06 42.10 19.95
CA GLY A 186 42.88 43.01 19.17
C GLY A 186 44.35 42.59 19.06
N GLY A 187 44.57 41.34 18.63
CA GLY A 187 45.86 40.71 18.40
C GLY A 187 46.37 39.88 19.60
N VAL A 188 45.66 39.86 20.71
CA VAL A 188 45.96 39.00 21.87
C VAL A 188 44.93 37.88 21.94
N ARG A 189 45.37 36.64 21.70
CA ARG A 189 44.48 35.47 21.68
C ARG A 189 44.47 34.72 23.00
N VAL A 190 43.29 34.34 23.43
CA VAL A 190 43.03 33.67 24.69
C VAL A 190 42.19 32.43 24.44
N ASP A 191 42.49 31.32 25.12
CA ASP A 191 41.67 30.14 25.17
C ASP A 191 40.39 30.42 25.97
N GLY A 192 39.23 30.19 25.40
CA GLY A 192 37.92 30.34 26.06
C GLY A 192 37.73 29.49 27.30
N ALA A 193 38.62 28.53 27.55
CA ALA A 193 38.59 27.69 28.75
C ALA A 193 39.30 28.29 29.96
N ASP A 194 39.97 29.44 29.84
CA ASP A 194 40.65 30.09 30.94
C ASP A 194 39.64 30.85 31.81
N GLU A 195 39.78 30.77 33.12
CA GLU A 195 38.86 31.37 34.11
C GLU A 195 39.25 32.81 34.52
N ALA A 196 40.45 33.26 34.15
CA ALA A 196 40.93 34.57 34.54
C ALA A 196 40.18 35.73 33.84
N GLN A 197 39.84 36.78 34.57
CA GLN A 197 39.05 37.91 34.08
C GLN A 197 39.87 38.96 33.32
N PHE A 198 41.22 38.96 33.49
CA PHE A 198 42.10 39.96 32.87
C PHE A 198 43.27 39.27 32.16
N ILE A 199 43.69 39.90 31.04
CA ILE A 199 44.85 39.49 30.24
C ILE A 199 45.95 40.55 30.44
N ARG A 200 47.11 40.17 30.96
CA ARG A 200 48.27 41.07 31.13
C ARG A 200 49.05 41.19 29.83
N VAL A 201 49.15 42.36 29.30
CA VAL A 201 49.82 42.69 28.05
C VAL A 201 50.89 43.77 28.20
N LYS A 202 51.92 43.75 27.34
CA LYS A 202 52.84 44.88 27.22
C LYS A 202 52.41 45.83 26.11
N SER A 203 52.08 47.07 26.43
CA SER A 203 51.67 48.07 25.43
C SER A 203 52.59 49.29 25.63
N GLY A 204 53.34 49.65 24.58
CA GLY A 204 54.23 50.81 24.63
C GLY A 204 55.31 50.73 25.68
N GLY A 205 55.75 49.56 26.16
CA GLY A 205 56.77 49.40 27.22
C GLY A 205 56.16 49.36 28.63
N GLN A 206 54.90 49.66 28.79
CA GLN A 206 54.16 49.55 30.06
C GLN A 206 53.30 48.32 30.14
N ILE A 207 52.96 47.83 31.36
CA ILE A 207 52.09 46.78 31.64
C ILE A 207 50.65 47.31 31.60
N ALA A 208 49.80 46.73 30.76
CA ALA A 208 48.35 47.00 30.69
C ALA A 208 47.58 45.70 30.87
N PHE A 209 46.34 45.83 31.27
CA PHE A 209 45.43 44.70 31.45
C PHE A 209 44.24 44.87 30.49
N ILE A 210 43.89 43.85 29.74
CA ILE A 210 42.68 43.78 28.92
C ILE A 210 41.60 43.08 29.74
N ARG A 211 40.43 43.70 29.91
CA ARG A 211 39.26 43.07 30.52
C ARG A 211 38.63 42.11 29.55
N ARG A 212 38.38 40.87 29.95
CA ARG A 212 37.68 39.89 29.13
C ARG A 212 36.17 40.17 29.18
N ASP A 213 35.54 40.01 28.05
CA ASP A 213 34.08 40.02 27.91
C ASP A 213 33.56 38.58 28.03
N VAL A 214 33.43 38.08 29.26
CA VAL A 214 32.99 36.74 29.59
C VAL A 214 31.57 36.49 29.09
N ALA A 215 30.72 37.50 29.00
CA ALA A 215 29.36 37.39 28.52
C ALA A 215 29.34 37.11 26.97
N ALA A 216 30.16 37.88 26.21
CA ALA A 216 30.30 37.62 24.78
C ALA A 216 30.95 36.27 24.48
N GLU A 217 31.92 35.83 25.28
CA GLU A 217 32.53 34.50 25.16
C GLU A 217 31.53 33.35 25.42
N ALA A 218 30.68 33.50 26.46
CA ALA A 218 29.63 32.54 26.77
C ALA A 218 28.58 32.48 25.65
N ALA A 219 28.17 33.64 25.12
CA ALA A 219 27.24 33.71 24.00
C ALA A 219 27.80 33.02 22.74
N ALA A 220 29.10 33.15 22.48
CA ALA A 220 29.74 32.43 21.35
C ALA A 220 29.76 30.91 21.57
N LEU A 221 30.02 30.45 22.79
CA LEU A 221 29.92 29.01 23.09
C LEU A 221 28.49 28.50 22.94
N ASP A 222 27.50 29.28 23.38
CA ASP A 222 26.08 28.93 23.23
C ASP A 222 25.63 28.86 21.78
N ALA A 223 26.18 29.70 20.89
CA ALA A 223 25.93 29.69 19.47
C ALA A 223 26.38 28.38 18.77
N LEU A 224 27.34 27.64 19.34
CA LEU A 224 27.81 26.35 18.85
C LEU A 224 27.05 25.14 19.45
N ARG A 225 26.19 25.33 20.46
CA ARG A 225 25.43 24.21 21.07
C ARG A 225 24.49 23.48 20.11
N PRO A 226 23.76 24.18 19.22
CA PRO A 226 22.87 23.53 18.25
C PRO A 226 23.59 22.57 17.30
N ASP A 227 24.88 22.78 17.06
CA ASP A 227 25.66 21.95 16.13
C ASP A 227 25.95 20.54 16.67
N GLY A 228 25.69 20.28 17.98
CA GLY A 228 25.77 18.94 18.55
C GLY A 228 27.20 18.45 18.85
N PHE A 229 28.11 19.35 19.11
CA PHE A 229 29.48 19.01 19.54
C PHE A 229 29.53 18.35 20.92
N VAL A 230 30.46 17.40 21.06
CA VAL A 230 30.84 16.83 22.36
C VAL A 230 32.15 17.45 22.79
N GLN A 231 32.18 18.00 23.98
CA GLN A 231 33.43 18.56 24.55
C GLN A 231 34.30 17.44 25.15
N MET A 232 35.60 17.47 24.85
CA MET A 232 36.58 16.55 25.44
C MET A 232 37.89 17.32 25.73
N ARG A 233 38.78 16.73 26.53
CA ARG A 233 40.11 17.24 26.77
C ARG A 233 41.14 16.37 26.08
N VAL A 234 42.07 17.00 25.37
CA VAL A 234 43.18 16.32 24.68
C VAL A 234 44.49 16.88 25.26
N ALA A 235 45.41 15.98 25.54
CA ALA A 235 46.75 16.37 26.04
C ALA A 235 47.48 17.16 24.95
N ASP A 236 47.90 18.39 25.28
CA ASP A 236 48.60 19.31 24.38
C ASP A 236 50.11 19.43 24.66
N GLY A 237 50.62 18.70 25.67
CA GLY A 237 52.01 18.73 26.09
C GLY A 237 52.45 20.08 26.71
N LYS A 238 51.55 21.09 26.78
CA LYS A 238 51.84 22.45 27.28
C LYS A 238 51.10 22.78 28.56
N SER A 239 49.97 22.13 28.80
CA SER A 239 49.10 22.31 29.96
C SER A 239 48.91 21.01 30.75
N ALA A 240 49.07 21.05 32.07
CA ALA A 240 48.80 19.90 32.94
C ALA A 240 47.32 19.42 32.89
N ARG A 241 46.41 20.30 32.44
CA ARG A 241 44.98 20.04 32.35
C ARG A 241 44.53 19.63 30.93
N GLY A 242 45.41 19.67 29.92
CA GLY A 242 45.08 19.44 28.51
C GLY A 242 44.19 20.55 27.92
N GLN A 243 44.10 20.60 26.57
CA GLN A 243 43.26 21.55 25.86
C GLN A 243 41.84 21.05 25.73
N ARG A 244 40.85 21.94 25.95
CA ARG A 244 39.43 21.66 25.67
C ARG A 244 39.17 21.74 24.17
N VAL A 245 38.63 20.68 23.62
CA VAL A 245 38.29 20.57 22.18
C VAL A 245 36.87 20.12 22.04
N MET A 246 36.23 20.48 20.94
CA MET A 246 34.91 20.04 20.52
C MET A 246 35.06 19.06 19.36
N VAL A 247 34.30 17.97 19.39
CA VAL A 247 34.36 16.90 18.41
C VAL A 247 32.96 16.42 18.05
N PHE A 248 32.77 15.92 16.85
CA PHE A 248 31.61 15.07 16.54
C PHE A 248 31.96 13.62 16.84
N ARG A 249 31.02 12.88 17.42
CA ARG A 249 31.16 11.44 17.71
C ARG A 249 30.22 10.61 16.85
N GLY A 250 30.58 9.34 16.69
CA GLY A 250 29.79 8.35 15.96
C GLY A 250 30.14 8.27 14.47
N GLN A 251 29.47 7.40 13.77
CA GLN A 251 29.74 7.10 12.37
C GLN A 251 29.51 8.28 11.42
N GLU A 252 28.73 9.29 11.83
CA GLU A 252 28.45 10.52 11.06
C GLU A 252 29.43 11.66 11.28
N ALA A 253 30.44 11.47 12.13
CA ALA A 253 31.34 12.56 12.48
C ALA A 253 31.94 13.24 11.24
N ALA A 254 32.31 12.47 10.24
CA ALA A 254 32.90 12.98 9.00
C ALA A 254 31.90 13.81 8.17
N ALA A 255 30.65 13.36 8.02
CA ALA A 255 29.60 14.09 7.32
C ALA A 255 29.21 15.37 8.07
N LYS A 256 29.14 15.31 9.40
CA LYS A 256 28.89 16.50 10.25
C LYS A 256 30.01 17.53 10.15
N TRP A 257 31.28 17.08 10.10
CA TRP A 257 32.41 17.98 9.87
C TRP A 257 32.34 18.65 8.51
N HIS A 258 32.01 17.90 7.45
CA HIS A 258 31.86 18.47 6.12
C HIS A 258 30.74 19.52 6.08
N HIS A 259 29.57 19.21 6.65
CA HIS A 259 28.46 20.17 6.75
C HIS A 259 28.84 21.43 7.55
N PHE A 260 29.50 21.24 8.68
CA PHE A 260 29.93 22.35 9.53
C PHE A 260 30.88 23.28 8.77
N VAL A 261 31.85 22.75 8.04
CA VAL A 261 32.79 23.56 7.24
C VAL A 261 32.11 24.22 6.06
N ALA A 262 31.22 23.50 5.34
CA ALA A 262 30.59 24.00 4.11
C ALA A 262 29.48 25.04 4.38
N VAL A 263 28.74 24.90 5.47
CA VAL A 263 27.56 25.74 5.77
C VAL A 263 27.82 26.62 7.00
N ARG A 264 28.16 26.00 8.11
CA ARG A 264 28.16 26.69 9.41
C ARG A 264 29.32 27.68 9.58
N VAL A 265 30.52 27.32 9.11
CA VAL A 265 31.70 28.21 9.17
C VAL A 265 31.47 29.50 8.34
N PRO A 266 30.96 29.46 7.10
CA PRO A 266 30.58 30.67 6.36
C PRO A 266 29.55 31.54 7.09
N GLU A 267 28.49 30.93 7.68
CA GLU A 267 27.49 31.67 8.48
C GLU A 267 28.12 32.40 9.67
N LEU A 268 28.97 31.71 10.45
CA LEU A 268 29.65 32.31 11.59
C LEU A 268 30.65 33.39 11.16
N THR A 269 31.31 33.21 10.02
CA THR A 269 32.21 34.21 9.43
C THR A 269 31.43 35.46 9.02
N ALA A 270 30.23 35.34 8.48
CA ALA A 270 29.36 36.48 8.16
C ALA A 270 28.91 37.25 9.42
N LEU A 271 28.87 36.58 10.59
CA LEU A 271 28.62 37.19 11.89
C LEU A 271 29.86 37.82 12.53
N GLY A 272 31.00 37.90 11.81
CA GLY A 272 32.24 38.53 12.28
C GLY A 272 33.21 37.60 12.97
N TRP A 273 32.97 36.27 12.97
CA TRP A 273 33.91 35.31 13.53
C TRP A 273 35.12 35.12 12.60
N GLN A 274 36.26 34.81 13.16
CA GLN A 274 37.43 34.38 12.39
C GLN A 274 37.50 32.86 12.35
N SER A 275 37.88 32.30 11.21
CA SER A 275 38.08 30.83 11.04
C SER A 275 39.48 30.52 10.54
N HIS A 276 40.11 29.53 11.11
CA HIS A 276 41.39 28.96 10.69
C HIS A 276 41.23 27.45 10.53
N ILE A 277 41.36 26.96 9.29
CA ILE A 277 41.24 25.53 8.95
C ILE A 277 42.64 25.06 8.58
N ASP A 278 43.16 24.07 9.32
CA ASP A 278 44.47 23.47 9.00
C ASP A 278 44.34 22.62 7.69
N ALA A 279 45.41 22.57 6.92
CA ALA A 279 45.47 21.88 5.64
C ALA A 279 45.15 20.35 5.77
N ASN A 280 45.35 19.79 6.94
CA ASN A 280 45.12 18.36 7.22
C ASN A 280 43.76 18.08 7.89
N PHE A 281 42.92 19.12 8.04
CA PHE A 281 41.61 18.99 8.68
C PHE A 281 40.56 18.50 7.67
N GLY A 282 39.61 17.72 8.21
CA GLY A 282 38.41 17.33 7.52
C GLY A 282 38.48 15.90 6.94
N PRO A 283 37.33 15.34 6.67
CA PRO A 283 37.22 14.01 6.05
C PRO A 283 37.82 14.03 4.64
N GLN A 284 38.43 12.93 4.26
CA GLN A 284 38.84 12.75 2.87
C GLN A 284 37.59 12.50 2.03
N LEU A 285 37.30 13.40 1.11
CA LEU A 285 36.26 13.21 0.11
C LEU A 285 36.78 12.21 -0.91
N ALA A 286 35.96 11.21 -1.19
CA ALA A 286 36.19 10.32 -2.31
C ALA A 286 35.81 11.03 -3.60
N ASP A 287 36.64 10.94 -4.63
CA ASP A 287 36.29 11.41 -5.97
C ASP A 287 35.18 10.52 -6.53
N ASN A 288 33.99 11.08 -6.68
CA ASN A 288 32.83 10.37 -7.16
C ASN A 288 32.44 10.87 -8.54
N VAL A 289 32.44 9.99 -9.52
CA VAL A 289 31.99 10.28 -10.89
C VAL A 289 30.47 10.41 -10.98
N GLY A 290 29.74 10.02 -9.92
CA GLY A 290 28.29 10.17 -9.83
C GLY A 290 27.49 9.20 -10.70
N ASN A 291 28.14 8.27 -11.40
CA ASN A 291 27.47 7.25 -12.20
C ASN A 291 27.11 6.05 -11.32
N ILE A 292 25.82 5.76 -11.27
CA ILE A 292 25.30 4.55 -10.66
C ILE A 292 25.15 3.54 -11.78
N ASP A 293 25.76 2.37 -11.69
CA ASP A 293 25.58 1.26 -12.60
C ASP A 293 24.76 0.15 -11.94
N VAL A 294 24.10 -0.63 -12.77
CA VAL A 294 23.28 -1.75 -12.34
C VAL A 294 23.71 -3.00 -13.09
N LYS A 295 24.06 -4.05 -12.37
CA LYS A 295 24.40 -5.35 -12.93
C LYS A 295 23.31 -6.35 -12.58
N VAL A 296 22.85 -7.09 -13.58
CA VAL A 296 21.83 -8.13 -13.47
C VAL A 296 22.47 -9.47 -13.80
N GLU A 297 22.20 -10.46 -12.99
CA GLU A 297 22.63 -11.85 -13.26
C GLU A 297 21.46 -12.80 -12.97
N ASP A 298 21.31 -13.81 -13.83
CA ASP A 298 20.38 -14.90 -13.56
C ASP A 298 20.81 -15.64 -12.30
N ALA A 299 19.85 -15.90 -11.41
CA ALA A 299 20.01 -16.71 -10.23
C ALA A 299 19.32 -18.08 -10.41
N GLU A 300 19.01 -18.77 -9.33
CA GLU A 300 18.25 -20.01 -9.40
C GLU A 300 16.88 -19.81 -10.08
N THR A 301 16.30 -20.88 -10.61
CA THR A 301 15.06 -20.88 -11.40
C THR A 301 13.96 -19.96 -10.80
N GLY A 302 13.60 -18.93 -11.55
CA GLY A 302 12.54 -17.97 -11.16
C GLY A 302 13.02 -16.78 -10.33
N SER A 303 14.34 -16.53 -10.26
CA SER A 303 14.93 -15.36 -9.58
C SER A 303 16.10 -14.78 -10.37
N PHE A 304 16.44 -13.52 -10.10
CA PHE A 304 17.62 -12.83 -10.61
C PHE A 304 18.28 -12.02 -9.49
N SER A 305 19.59 -11.78 -9.64
CA SER A 305 20.32 -10.90 -8.73
C SER A 305 20.50 -9.51 -9.35
N LEU A 306 20.36 -8.49 -8.50
CA LEU A 306 20.50 -7.08 -8.86
C LEU A 306 21.58 -6.44 -8.00
N GLU A 307 22.66 -6.00 -8.60
CA GLU A 307 23.76 -5.35 -7.91
C GLU A 307 23.87 -3.88 -8.35
N PHE A 308 23.75 -2.97 -7.38
CA PHE A 308 23.97 -1.55 -7.59
C PHE A 308 25.43 -1.20 -7.32
N GLY A 309 26.10 -0.60 -8.29
CA GLY A 309 27.46 -0.09 -8.19
C GLY A 309 27.54 1.42 -8.31
N ILE A 310 28.57 1.98 -7.74
CA ILE A 310 28.97 3.38 -7.94
C ILE A 310 30.49 3.42 -8.13
N GLU A 311 30.95 4.22 -9.09
CA GLU A 311 32.38 4.42 -9.32
C GLU A 311 32.93 5.45 -8.33
N VAL A 312 33.93 5.04 -7.54
CA VAL A 312 34.61 5.87 -6.55
C VAL A 312 36.11 5.72 -6.79
N ASP A 313 36.81 6.81 -7.06
CA ASP A 313 38.23 6.84 -7.35
C ASP A 313 38.65 5.82 -8.48
N GLY A 314 37.77 5.62 -9.48
CA GLY A 314 37.98 4.68 -10.59
C GLY A 314 37.75 3.21 -10.21
N VAL A 315 37.22 2.93 -9.01
CA VAL A 315 36.92 1.56 -8.56
C VAL A 315 35.42 1.44 -8.28
N ARG A 316 34.80 0.41 -8.86
CA ARG A 316 33.39 0.10 -8.58
C ARG A 316 33.17 -0.34 -7.15
N GLN A 317 32.30 0.35 -6.42
CA GLN A 317 31.92 0.05 -5.04
C GLN A 317 30.42 -0.32 -4.97
N PRO A 318 30.02 -1.28 -4.09
CA PRO A 318 28.62 -1.62 -3.92
C PRO A 318 27.86 -0.46 -3.27
N LEU A 319 26.78 -0.01 -3.91
CA LEU A 319 25.93 1.09 -3.40
C LEU A 319 24.90 0.60 -2.38
N LEU A 320 24.50 -0.68 -2.41
CA LEU A 320 23.45 -1.23 -1.57
C LEU A 320 23.66 -1.01 -0.06
N PRO A 321 24.85 -1.21 0.53
CA PRO A 321 25.10 -0.94 1.94
C PRO A 321 24.84 0.52 2.32
N ILE A 322 25.16 1.45 1.43
CA ILE A 322 24.93 2.88 1.63
C ILE A 322 23.43 3.18 1.63
N LEU A 323 22.66 2.59 0.70
CA LEU A 323 21.20 2.73 0.64
C LEU A 323 20.51 2.14 1.86
N GLU A 324 20.93 0.96 2.32
CA GLU A 324 20.42 0.32 3.54
C GLU A 324 20.66 1.20 4.76
N HIS A 325 21.84 1.80 4.86
CA HIS A 325 22.17 2.71 5.94
C HIS A 325 21.29 3.98 5.93
N LEU A 326 20.99 4.53 4.75
CA LEU A 326 20.09 5.65 4.60
C LEU A 326 18.64 5.28 5.00
N LEU A 327 18.16 4.10 4.59
CA LEU A 327 16.82 3.62 4.94
C LEU A 327 16.67 3.37 6.44
N ALA A 328 17.65 2.75 7.08
CA ALA A 328 17.65 2.46 8.51
C ALA A 328 17.55 3.72 9.39
N ARG A 329 17.87 4.89 8.84
CA ARG A 329 17.84 6.21 9.53
C ARG A 329 16.59 7.03 9.24
N GLY A 330 15.59 6.50 8.57
CA GLY A 330 14.37 7.22 8.21
C GLY A 330 14.42 7.84 6.81
N GLY A 331 15.33 7.35 5.95
CA GLY A 331 15.41 7.75 4.56
C GLY A 331 16.12 9.10 4.34
N ILE A 332 15.82 9.71 3.20
CA ILE A 332 16.46 10.96 2.77
C ILE A 332 16.04 12.15 3.64
N GLU A 333 14.86 12.10 4.26
CA GLU A 333 14.36 13.18 5.12
C GLU A 333 15.25 13.40 6.36
N ALA A 334 15.94 12.36 6.80
CA ALA A 334 16.91 12.40 7.90
C ALA A 334 18.36 12.60 7.42
N ALA A 335 18.60 12.61 6.11
CA ALA A 335 19.94 12.76 5.56
C ALA A 335 20.36 14.23 5.48
N GLN A 336 21.65 14.49 5.69
CA GLN A 336 22.23 15.84 5.50
C GLN A 336 22.37 16.10 4.00
N ILE A 337 21.62 17.06 3.47
CA ILE A 337 21.68 17.49 2.08
C ILE A 337 22.41 18.84 2.01
N VAL A 338 23.50 18.91 1.26
CA VAL A 338 24.26 20.12 1.01
C VAL A 338 24.34 20.32 -0.50
N GLU A 339 23.89 21.47 -1.00
CA GLU A 339 23.89 21.80 -2.43
C GLU A 339 23.20 20.74 -3.34
N GLY A 340 22.18 20.05 -2.84
CA GLY A 340 21.47 19.00 -3.59
C GLY A 340 22.15 17.62 -3.54
N GLU A 341 23.20 17.46 -2.74
CA GLU A 341 23.92 16.20 -2.58
C GLU A 341 23.74 15.63 -1.15
N ILE A 342 23.53 14.34 -1.05
CA ILE A 342 23.56 13.59 0.21
C ILE A 342 25.00 13.28 0.55
N ILE A 343 25.41 13.65 1.76
CA ILE A 343 26.74 13.36 2.28
C ILE A 343 26.65 12.18 3.23
N THR A 344 27.33 11.10 2.94
CA THR A 344 27.33 9.88 3.74
C THR A 344 28.71 9.24 3.82
N ASN A 345 28.93 8.39 4.83
CA ASN A 345 30.19 7.70 5.03
C ASN A 345 30.22 6.36 4.29
N MET A 346 31.37 6.00 3.77
CA MET A 346 31.69 4.67 3.30
C MET A 346 32.19 3.79 4.47
N ASP A 347 32.21 2.47 4.26
CA ASP A 347 32.70 1.50 5.25
C ASP A 347 34.18 1.73 5.62
N ASP A 348 34.97 2.31 4.70
CA ASP A 348 36.39 2.65 4.89
C ASP A 348 36.62 4.00 5.62
N GLY A 349 35.53 4.71 6.00
CA GLY A 349 35.57 5.99 6.72
C GLY A 349 35.75 7.22 5.86
N ARG A 350 35.83 7.09 4.53
CA ARG A 350 35.78 8.21 3.58
C ARG A 350 34.33 8.73 3.46
N VAL A 351 34.19 9.93 2.95
CA VAL A 351 32.88 10.57 2.71
C VAL A 351 32.61 10.60 1.22
N ILE A 352 31.41 10.18 0.85
CA ILE A 352 30.91 10.20 -0.53
C ILE A 352 29.74 11.18 -0.64
N LYS A 353 29.66 11.84 -1.80
CA LYS A 353 28.56 12.71 -2.18
C LYS A 353 27.68 11.99 -3.20
N LEU A 354 26.37 11.93 -2.93
CA LEU A 354 25.40 11.28 -3.79
C LEU A 354 24.32 12.28 -4.22
N PRO A 355 23.90 12.30 -5.51
CA PRO A 355 22.85 13.21 -5.97
C PRO A 355 21.52 12.89 -5.31
N ALA A 356 21.02 13.80 -4.45
CA ALA A 356 19.86 13.59 -3.58
C ALA A 356 18.61 13.20 -4.37
N GLU A 357 18.30 13.85 -5.49
CA GLU A 357 17.11 13.56 -6.28
C GLU A 357 17.15 12.16 -6.93
N ARG A 358 18.33 11.70 -7.38
CA ARG A 358 18.48 10.34 -7.92
C ARG A 358 18.29 9.28 -6.84
N ILE A 359 18.93 9.46 -5.69
CA ILE A 359 18.81 8.54 -4.55
C ILE A 359 17.37 8.52 -4.05
N LYS A 360 16.70 9.66 -3.99
CA LYS A 360 15.28 9.73 -3.60
C LYS A 360 14.37 8.93 -4.52
N ARG A 361 14.55 9.06 -5.83
CA ARG A 361 13.80 8.28 -6.82
C ARG A 361 14.12 6.78 -6.72
N LEU A 362 15.41 6.44 -6.58
CA LEU A 362 15.84 5.05 -6.40
C LEU A 362 15.19 4.42 -5.16
N LEU A 363 15.24 5.11 -4.01
CA LEU A 363 14.63 4.62 -2.77
C LEU A 363 13.10 4.59 -2.84
N ALA A 364 12.47 5.48 -3.58
CA ALA A 364 11.01 5.46 -3.78
C ALA A 364 10.55 4.21 -4.54
N VAL A 365 11.35 3.72 -5.50
CA VAL A 365 11.06 2.51 -6.28
C VAL A 365 11.51 1.24 -5.57
N MET A 366 12.70 1.26 -4.98
CA MET A 366 13.39 0.08 -4.48
C MET A 366 13.35 -0.09 -2.97
N GLY A 367 12.89 0.91 -2.19
CA GLY A 367 12.99 0.88 -0.73
C GLY A 367 12.41 -0.40 -0.12
N ASP A 368 11.19 -0.75 -0.51
CA ASP A 368 10.50 -1.95 -0.02
C ASP A 368 11.19 -3.25 -0.48
N LEU A 369 11.79 -3.26 -1.69
CA LEU A 369 12.55 -4.39 -2.21
C LEU A 369 13.89 -4.55 -1.49
N ILE A 370 14.56 -3.43 -1.19
CA ILE A 370 15.82 -3.43 -0.42
C ILE A 370 15.60 -4.01 0.98
N GLU A 371 14.48 -3.68 1.63
CA GLU A 371 14.15 -4.19 2.97
C GLU A 371 13.73 -5.67 2.96
N SER A 372 13.02 -6.13 1.93
CA SER A 372 12.37 -7.45 1.89
C SER A 372 13.16 -8.54 1.12
N ALA A 373 14.05 -8.15 0.21
CA ALA A 373 14.77 -9.09 -0.65
C ALA A 373 15.83 -9.91 0.11
N GLY A 374 16.06 -11.13 -0.36
CA GLY A 374 17.24 -11.92 0.03
C GLY A 374 18.55 -11.24 -0.40
N ARG A 375 19.66 -11.71 0.15
CA ARG A 375 21.01 -11.21 -0.18
C ARG A 375 21.88 -12.36 -0.68
N THR A 376 22.66 -12.07 -1.73
CA THR A 376 23.75 -12.96 -2.13
C THR A 376 24.99 -12.74 -1.26
N ALA A 377 25.95 -13.63 -1.35
CA ALA A 377 27.24 -13.47 -0.67
C ALA A 377 27.98 -12.18 -1.11
N GLU A 378 27.72 -11.70 -2.31
CA GLU A 378 28.28 -10.48 -2.91
C GLU A 378 27.47 -9.20 -2.59
N LYS A 379 26.51 -9.27 -1.67
CA LYS A 379 25.62 -8.18 -1.26
C LYS A 379 24.68 -7.69 -2.38
N ALA A 380 24.41 -8.49 -3.41
CA ALA A 380 23.39 -8.22 -4.41
C ALA A 380 21.99 -8.57 -3.88
N LEU A 381 20.96 -7.87 -4.38
CA LEU A 381 19.56 -8.19 -4.08
C LEU A 381 19.14 -9.42 -4.87
N LEU A 382 18.66 -10.45 -4.18
CA LEU A 382 18.04 -11.60 -4.84
C LEU A 382 16.54 -11.32 -4.98
N LEU A 383 16.08 -11.14 -6.21
CA LEU A 383 14.73 -10.75 -6.54
C LEU A 383 14.02 -11.85 -7.34
N PRO A 384 12.76 -12.15 -7.05
CA PRO A 384 11.96 -13.04 -7.89
C PRO A 384 11.65 -12.35 -9.22
N VAL A 385 11.45 -13.15 -10.29
CA VAL A 385 11.13 -12.66 -11.65
C VAL A 385 9.95 -11.66 -11.64
N GLY A 386 8.96 -11.86 -10.75
CA GLY A 386 7.85 -10.91 -10.58
C GLY A 386 8.26 -9.48 -10.16
N ALA A 387 9.47 -9.29 -9.63
CA ALA A 387 9.99 -7.95 -9.32
C ALA A 387 10.58 -7.23 -10.54
N ALA A 388 10.74 -7.91 -11.69
CA ALA A 388 11.30 -7.33 -12.92
C ALA A 388 10.55 -6.07 -13.37
N THR A 389 9.22 -6.04 -13.25
CA THR A 389 8.39 -4.86 -13.58
C THR A 389 8.72 -3.64 -12.69
N THR A 390 9.02 -3.86 -11.41
CA THR A 390 9.45 -2.79 -10.51
C THR A 390 10.87 -2.31 -10.82
N VAL A 391 11.74 -3.24 -11.24
CA VAL A 391 13.11 -2.91 -11.64
C VAL A 391 13.15 -2.06 -12.91
N LEU A 392 12.18 -2.24 -13.82
CA LEU A 392 12.03 -1.37 -14.99
C LEU A 392 11.70 0.08 -14.68
N GLU A 393 10.92 0.33 -13.61
CA GLU A 393 10.66 1.70 -13.18
C GLU A 393 11.98 2.44 -12.86
N LEU A 394 13.10 1.71 -12.71
CA LEU A 394 14.44 2.27 -12.51
C LEU A 394 15.11 2.77 -13.80
N GLU A 395 14.74 2.28 -14.99
CA GLU A 395 15.31 2.77 -16.25
C GLU A 395 15.04 4.25 -16.44
N ASP A 396 13.85 4.73 -16.10
CA ASP A 396 13.51 6.15 -16.18
C ASP A 396 14.21 7.00 -15.11
N VAL A 397 14.69 6.35 -14.04
CA VAL A 397 15.31 7.00 -12.88
C VAL A 397 16.83 7.05 -12.99
N LEU A 398 17.39 6.01 -13.57
CA LEU A 398 18.84 5.81 -13.68
C LEU A 398 19.27 5.96 -15.15
N THR A 399 19.81 7.11 -15.52
CA THR A 399 20.53 7.32 -16.81
C THR A 399 21.87 6.56 -16.79
N THR A 400 21.85 5.23 -16.67
CA THR A 400 23.00 4.43 -16.29
C THR A 400 23.27 3.31 -17.28
N SER A 401 24.50 2.82 -17.28
CA SER A 401 24.87 1.61 -18.01
C SER A 401 24.32 0.38 -17.28
N TRP A 402 23.39 -0.32 -17.91
CA TRP A 402 22.94 -1.62 -17.44
C TRP A 402 23.88 -2.69 -18.01
N GLN A 403 24.49 -3.48 -17.13
CA GLN A 403 25.24 -4.66 -17.55
C GLN A 403 24.27 -5.86 -17.55
N ASN A 404 24.21 -6.59 -18.68
CA ASN A 404 23.26 -7.67 -18.93
C ASN A 404 21.78 -7.24 -18.91
N ALA A 405 21.50 -6.01 -19.39
CA ALA A 405 20.14 -5.50 -19.53
C ALA A 405 19.23 -6.45 -20.33
N ALA A 406 19.77 -7.17 -21.32
CA ALA A 406 19.04 -8.15 -22.11
C ALA A 406 18.27 -9.19 -21.28
N THR A 407 18.75 -9.54 -20.10
CA THR A 407 18.05 -10.47 -19.20
C THR A 407 16.80 -9.82 -18.61
N ILE A 408 16.89 -8.57 -18.11
CA ILE A 408 15.71 -7.85 -17.63
C ILE A 408 14.81 -7.46 -18.80
N GLU A 409 15.35 -6.98 -19.90
CA GLU A 409 14.58 -6.68 -21.11
C GLU A 409 13.80 -7.90 -21.59
N ALA A 410 14.39 -9.09 -21.59
CA ALA A 410 13.70 -10.32 -21.92
C ALA A 410 12.61 -10.68 -20.91
N TYR A 411 12.83 -10.47 -19.61
CA TYR A 411 11.79 -10.64 -18.60
C TYR A 411 10.66 -9.60 -18.74
N VAL A 412 11.00 -8.42 -19.13
CA VAL A 412 10.11 -7.27 -19.23
C VAL A 412 9.35 -7.23 -20.54
N GLU A 413 9.98 -7.56 -21.64
CA GLU A 413 9.31 -7.72 -22.92
C GLU A 413 8.18 -8.78 -22.82
N LYS A 414 8.38 -9.76 -21.94
CA LYS A 414 7.32 -10.70 -21.52
C LYS A 414 6.12 -10.02 -20.83
N PHE A 415 6.31 -8.81 -20.26
CA PHE A 415 5.27 -8.03 -19.55
C PHE A 415 4.85 -6.74 -20.28
N ARG A 416 5.64 -6.23 -21.25
CA ARG A 416 5.35 -5.05 -22.06
C ARG A 416 4.60 -5.48 -23.33
N GLY A 417 3.33 -5.19 -23.37
CA GLY A 417 2.49 -5.41 -24.54
C GLY A 417 1.36 -6.39 -24.29
N GLU A 418 0.40 -6.43 -25.21
CA GLU A 418 -0.48 -7.59 -25.29
C GLU A 418 0.41 -8.76 -25.77
N PRO A 419 0.66 -9.76 -24.91
CA PRO A 419 1.50 -10.87 -25.31
C PRO A 419 0.85 -11.55 -26.52
N GLU A 420 1.58 -11.82 -27.56
CA GLU A 420 1.12 -12.69 -28.64
C GLU A 420 0.93 -14.10 -28.05
N ILE A 421 -0.26 -14.34 -27.52
CA ILE A 421 -0.61 -15.64 -26.93
C ILE A 421 -0.73 -16.63 -28.07
N ILE A 422 0.22 -17.54 -28.15
CA ILE A 422 0.26 -18.58 -29.19
C ILE A 422 -0.80 -19.63 -28.86
N PRO A 423 -1.79 -19.87 -29.73
CA PRO A 423 -2.78 -20.92 -29.52
C PRO A 423 -2.12 -22.28 -29.36
N VAL A 424 -2.52 -23.03 -28.33
CA VAL A 424 -2.03 -24.38 -28.08
C VAL A 424 -3.09 -25.42 -28.44
N LEU A 425 -2.64 -26.53 -28.94
CA LEU A 425 -3.55 -27.64 -29.28
C LEU A 425 -3.88 -28.41 -27.99
N VAL A 426 -5.14 -28.41 -27.59
CA VAL A 426 -5.62 -29.27 -26.50
C VAL A 426 -5.65 -30.73 -27.02
N PRO A 427 -5.01 -31.67 -26.31
CA PRO A 427 -4.89 -33.05 -26.79
C PRO A 427 -6.25 -33.74 -26.85
N PRO A 428 -6.46 -34.73 -27.80
CA PRO A 428 -7.73 -35.44 -27.99
C PRO A 428 -8.13 -36.31 -26.79
N GLU A 429 -7.22 -36.58 -25.90
CA GLU A 429 -7.46 -37.25 -24.60
C GLU A 429 -8.33 -36.43 -23.67
N PHE A 430 -8.36 -35.11 -23.83
CA PHE A 430 -9.33 -34.25 -23.16
C PHE A 430 -10.73 -34.42 -23.79
N LYS A 431 -11.67 -34.95 -23.03
CA LYS A 431 -12.98 -35.40 -23.52
C LYS A 431 -14.06 -34.30 -23.48
N ALA A 432 -13.72 -33.08 -23.89
CA ALA A 432 -14.69 -31.99 -24.10
C ALA A 432 -14.20 -31.04 -25.18
N GLU A 433 -15.15 -30.30 -25.75
CA GLU A 433 -14.86 -29.19 -26.65
C GLU A 433 -14.86 -27.90 -25.86
N LEU A 434 -13.74 -27.17 -25.90
CA LEU A 434 -13.61 -25.89 -25.28
C LEU A 434 -14.26 -24.79 -26.13
N ARG A 435 -14.94 -23.86 -25.50
CA ARG A 435 -15.40 -22.63 -26.12
C ARG A 435 -14.23 -21.71 -26.45
N ALA A 436 -14.39 -20.81 -27.41
CA ALA A 436 -13.31 -19.92 -27.84
C ALA A 436 -12.63 -19.19 -26.68
N TYR A 437 -13.39 -18.65 -25.73
CA TYR A 437 -12.84 -17.99 -24.57
C TYR A 437 -12.15 -18.94 -23.60
N GLN A 438 -12.62 -20.20 -23.50
CA GLN A 438 -11.97 -21.22 -22.66
C GLN A 438 -10.65 -21.67 -23.28
N GLN A 439 -10.61 -21.82 -24.60
CA GLN A 439 -9.38 -22.08 -25.34
C GLN A 439 -8.38 -20.97 -25.11
N TYR A 440 -8.79 -19.70 -25.27
CA TYR A 440 -7.93 -18.55 -24.94
C TYR A 440 -7.41 -18.59 -23.48
N GLY A 441 -8.24 -19.03 -22.54
CA GLY A 441 -7.82 -19.19 -21.15
C GLY A 441 -6.74 -20.27 -20.97
N VAL A 442 -6.82 -21.38 -21.71
CA VAL A 442 -5.77 -22.41 -21.73
C VAL A 442 -4.49 -21.87 -22.39
N ASP A 443 -4.62 -21.18 -23.51
CA ASP A 443 -3.48 -20.56 -24.22
C ASP A 443 -2.75 -19.58 -23.31
N TRP A 444 -3.49 -18.74 -22.57
CA TRP A 444 -2.95 -17.80 -21.61
C TRP A 444 -2.26 -18.51 -20.43
N LEU A 445 -2.84 -19.58 -19.87
CA LEU A 445 -2.21 -20.37 -18.82
C LEU A 445 -0.91 -21.02 -19.31
N GLN A 446 -0.89 -21.53 -20.54
CA GLN A 446 0.30 -22.10 -21.17
C GLN A 446 1.38 -21.04 -21.41
N HIS A 447 0.97 -19.86 -21.86
CA HIS A 447 1.86 -18.72 -22.01
C HIS A 447 2.53 -18.36 -20.67
N LEU A 448 1.78 -18.22 -19.58
CA LEU A 448 2.35 -17.94 -18.26
C LEU A 448 3.29 -19.06 -17.79
N ALA A 449 2.86 -20.32 -17.96
CA ALA A 449 3.65 -21.48 -17.56
C ALA A 449 5.00 -21.55 -18.28
N SER A 450 5.04 -21.29 -19.60
CA SER A 450 6.28 -21.28 -20.38
C SER A 450 7.27 -20.20 -19.93
N HIS A 451 6.80 -19.19 -19.18
CA HIS A 451 7.59 -18.10 -18.65
C HIS A 451 7.89 -18.22 -17.14
N GLY A 452 7.46 -19.34 -16.51
CA GLY A 452 7.62 -19.54 -15.07
C GLY A 452 6.77 -18.60 -14.20
N LEU A 453 5.63 -18.13 -14.75
CA LEU A 453 4.74 -17.16 -14.12
C LEU A 453 3.49 -17.84 -13.56
N GLY A 454 2.96 -17.29 -12.47
CA GLY A 454 1.70 -17.73 -11.91
C GLY A 454 0.50 -17.04 -12.58
N GLY A 455 -0.65 -17.72 -12.65
CA GLY A 455 -1.88 -17.22 -13.26
C GLY A 455 -3.08 -17.21 -12.31
N PHE A 456 -3.83 -16.11 -12.30
CA PHE A 456 -5.08 -15.98 -11.58
C PHE A 456 -6.26 -16.00 -12.56
N LEU A 457 -6.94 -17.13 -12.67
CA LEU A 457 -8.15 -17.26 -13.48
C LEU A 457 -9.35 -16.77 -12.67
N ALA A 458 -9.72 -15.52 -12.89
CA ALA A 458 -10.73 -14.77 -12.14
C ALA A 458 -12.07 -14.65 -12.87
N ASP A 459 -12.35 -15.55 -13.83
CA ASP A 459 -13.59 -15.62 -14.59
C ASP A 459 -14.81 -15.75 -13.69
N ASP A 460 -15.93 -15.19 -14.10
CA ASP A 460 -17.21 -15.36 -13.42
C ASP A 460 -17.51 -16.84 -13.15
N MET A 461 -18.28 -17.09 -12.09
CA MET A 461 -18.69 -18.46 -11.76
C MET A 461 -19.51 -19.09 -12.88
N GLY A 462 -19.21 -20.38 -13.18
CA GLY A 462 -19.91 -21.12 -14.22
C GLY A 462 -19.33 -20.99 -15.63
N LEU A 463 -18.26 -20.24 -15.82
CA LEU A 463 -17.53 -20.10 -17.09
C LEU A 463 -16.54 -21.24 -17.36
N GLY A 464 -16.46 -22.25 -16.49
CA GLY A 464 -15.67 -23.48 -16.73
C GLY A 464 -14.18 -23.33 -16.36
N LYS A 465 -13.84 -22.64 -15.28
CA LYS A 465 -12.46 -22.56 -14.75
C LYS A 465 -11.86 -23.96 -14.52
N THR A 466 -12.64 -24.89 -13.98
CA THR A 466 -12.21 -26.28 -13.77
C THR A 466 -11.83 -26.96 -15.06
N ALA A 467 -12.65 -26.84 -16.11
CA ALA A 467 -12.38 -27.44 -17.43
C ALA A 467 -11.11 -26.83 -18.07
N GLN A 468 -10.92 -25.52 -17.98
CA GLN A 468 -9.72 -24.84 -18.47
C GLN A 468 -8.46 -25.31 -17.72
N THR A 469 -8.53 -25.48 -16.40
CA THR A 469 -7.40 -25.99 -15.58
C THR A 469 -7.09 -27.45 -15.92
N ILE A 470 -8.10 -28.29 -16.08
CA ILE A 470 -7.90 -29.70 -16.49
C ILE A 470 -7.29 -29.77 -17.90
N ALA A 471 -7.78 -28.97 -18.84
CA ALA A 471 -7.23 -28.91 -20.19
C ALA A 471 -5.75 -28.45 -20.17
N HIS A 472 -5.41 -27.44 -19.36
CA HIS A 472 -4.03 -27.01 -19.16
C HIS A 472 -3.14 -28.16 -18.64
N ILE A 473 -3.60 -28.93 -17.64
CA ILE A 473 -2.86 -30.10 -17.14
C ILE A 473 -2.72 -31.19 -18.24
N CYS A 474 -3.76 -31.40 -19.07
CA CYS A 474 -3.67 -32.34 -20.19
C CYS A 474 -2.63 -31.92 -21.23
N VAL A 475 -2.51 -30.64 -21.54
CA VAL A 475 -1.47 -30.12 -22.44
C VAL A 475 -0.09 -30.36 -21.84
N GLU A 476 0.13 -30.02 -20.55
CA GLU A 476 1.41 -30.30 -19.86
C GLU A 476 1.79 -31.78 -19.89
N HIS A 477 0.81 -32.66 -19.71
CA HIS A 477 1.00 -34.11 -19.79
C HIS A 477 1.33 -34.59 -21.21
N ALA A 478 0.59 -34.16 -22.22
CA ALA A 478 0.78 -34.54 -23.60
C ALA A 478 2.13 -34.10 -24.18
N GLU A 479 2.59 -32.89 -23.76
CA GLU A 479 3.89 -32.35 -24.14
C GLU A 479 5.07 -32.95 -23.33
N GLY A 480 4.79 -33.89 -22.41
CA GLY A 480 5.80 -34.51 -21.57
C GLY A 480 6.43 -33.58 -20.52
N ARG A 481 5.86 -32.40 -20.28
CA ARG A 481 6.35 -31.44 -19.29
C ARG A 481 5.87 -31.76 -17.87
N LEU A 482 4.79 -32.51 -17.70
CA LEU A 482 4.27 -32.94 -16.39
C LEU A 482 5.18 -34.02 -15.76
N THR A 483 6.38 -33.66 -15.36
CA THR A 483 7.39 -34.54 -14.78
C THR A 483 7.19 -34.83 -13.28
N ALA A 484 6.32 -34.06 -12.63
CA ALA A 484 5.89 -34.22 -11.25
C ALA A 484 4.35 -34.01 -11.18
N PRO A 485 3.66 -34.52 -10.15
CA PRO A 485 2.20 -34.40 -10.08
C PRO A 485 1.71 -32.97 -9.99
N ALA A 486 0.49 -32.73 -10.52
CA ALA A 486 -0.27 -31.51 -10.27
C ALA A 486 -1.06 -31.65 -8.96
N LEU A 487 -0.97 -30.65 -8.07
CA LEU A 487 -1.73 -30.57 -6.83
C LEU A 487 -2.90 -29.59 -6.98
N ILE A 488 -4.12 -30.07 -6.74
CA ILE A 488 -5.33 -29.25 -6.74
C ILE A 488 -5.83 -29.15 -5.31
N VAL A 489 -5.81 -27.93 -4.74
CA VAL A 489 -6.27 -27.65 -3.37
C VAL A 489 -7.65 -27.01 -3.42
N VAL A 490 -8.64 -27.67 -2.82
CA VAL A 490 -10.04 -27.26 -2.92
C VAL A 490 -10.72 -27.19 -1.55
N PRO A 491 -11.82 -26.44 -1.39
CA PRO A 491 -12.73 -26.63 -0.26
C PRO A 491 -13.27 -28.09 -0.22
N THR A 492 -13.53 -28.60 0.98
CA THR A 492 -14.00 -29.99 1.17
C THR A 492 -15.23 -30.33 0.32
N SER A 493 -16.14 -29.38 0.12
CA SER A 493 -17.34 -29.54 -0.67
C SER A 493 -17.10 -29.74 -2.19
N LEU A 494 -15.91 -29.38 -2.68
CA LEU A 494 -15.55 -29.45 -4.09
C LEU A 494 -14.74 -30.70 -4.46
N VAL A 495 -14.29 -31.49 -3.48
CA VAL A 495 -13.48 -32.70 -3.74
C VAL A 495 -14.19 -33.68 -4.69
N ALA A 496 -15.46 -33.99 -4.40
CA ALA A 496 -16.24 -34.89 -5.25
C ALA A 496 -16.48 -34.35 -6.67
N ASN A 497 -16.71 -33.01 -6.76
CA ASN A 497 -16.92 -32.36 -8.06
C ASN A 497 -15.64 -32.43 -8.92
N TRP A 498 -14.49 -32.08 -8.35
CA TRP A 498 -13.19 -32.13 -9.05
C TRP A 498 -12.87 -33.58 -9.51
N SER A 499 -13.11 -34.56 -8.62
CA SER A 499 -12.92 -35.98 -8.96
C SER A 499 -13.82 -36.42 -10.14
N ALA A 500 -15.09 -36.00 -10.13
CA ALA A 500 -16.03 -36.31 -11.21
C ALA A 500 -15.65 -35.61 -12.51
N GLU A 501 -15.22 -34.33 -12.47
CA GLU A 501 -14.82 -33.57 -13.67
C GLU A 501 -13.49 -34.10 -14.25
N LEU A 502 -12.52 -34.49 -13.41
CA LEU A 502 -11.30 -35.17 -13.88
C LEU A 502 -11.61 -36.51 -14.54
N ALA A 503 -12.46 -37.37 -13.94
CA ALA A 503 -12.87 -38.64 -14.54
C ALA A 503 -13.64 -38.43 -15.84
N LYS A 504 -14.39 -37.34 -15.98
CA LYS A 504 -15.18 -37.01 -17.20
C LYS A 504 -14.32 -36.45 -18.31
N PHE A 505 -13.46 -35.46 -18.01
CA PHE A 505 -12.73 -34.69 -19.02
C PHE A 505 -11.34 -35.26 -19.32
N ALA A 506 -10.69 -35.89 -18.35
CA ALA A 506 -9.33 -36.40 -18.47
C ALA A 506 -9.17 -37.79 -17.84
N PRO A 507 -9.92 -38.82 -18.31
CA PRO A 507 -9.89 -40.17 -17.74
C PRO A 507 -8.55 -40.86 -17.85
N HIS A 508 -7.66 -40.40 -18.71
CA HIS A 508 -6.29 -40.93 -18.91
C HIS A 508 -5.32 -40.47 -17.79
N LEU A 509 -5.64 -39.39 -17.06
CA LEU A 509 -4.79 -38.91 -15.98
C LEU A 509 -5.04 -39.72 -14.70
N LYS A 510 -3.98 -40.31 -14.15
CA LYS A 510 -4.04 -41.02 -12.87
C LYS A 510 -4.26 -40.03 -11.74
N THR A 511 -5.44 -40.10 -11.13
CA THR A 511 -5.85 -39.13 -10.09
C THR A 511 -5.93 -39.79 -8.71
N VAL A 512 -5.39 -39.13 -7.69
CA VAL A 512 -5.51 -39.55 -6.29
C VAL A 512 -6.13 -38.43 -5.46
N VAL A 513 -7.06 -38.82 -4.57
CA VAL A 513 -7.68 -37.91 -3.59
C VAL A 513 -7.04 -38.13 -2.24
N LEU A 514 -6.36 -37.12 -1.72
CA LEU A 514 -5.80 -37.11 -0.36
C LEU A 514 -6.80 -36.46 0.60
N HIS A 515 -7.81 -37.24 0.97
CA HIS A 515 -8.85 -36.84 1.94
C HIS A 515 -9.29 -38.07 2.76
N GLY A 516 -9.72 -37.88 4.00
CA GLY A 516 -10.12 -38.98 4.90
C GLY A 516 -8.94 -39.59 5.66
N MET A 517 -9.19 -40.74 6.30
CA MET A 517 -8.20 -41.40 7.15
C MET A 517 -7.12 -42.16 6.36
N ASP A 518 -7.48 -42.70 5.22
CA ASP A 518 -6.59 -43.49 4.33
C ASP A 518 -5.61 -42.62 3.52
N ARG A 519 -5.62 -41.30 3.71
CA ARG A 519 -4.79 -40.37 2.91
C ARG A 519 -3.29 -40.61 3.07
N HIS A 520 -2.84 -41.15 4.21
CA HIS A 520 -1.43 -41.44 4.47
C HIS A 520 -0.91 -42.59 3.58
N GLU A 521 -1.68 -43.67 3.47
CA GLU A 521 -1.39 -44.81 2.60
C GLU A 521 -1.40 -44.41 1.11
N ARG A 522 -2.35 -43.55 0.71
CA ARG A 522 -2.46 -43.05 -0.66
C ARG A 522 -1.31 -42.16 -1.04
N ARG A 523 -0.76 -41.39 -0.09
CA ARG A 523 0.39 -40.51 -0.31
C ARG A 523 1.68 -41.30 -0.59
N GLU A 524 1.86 -42.47 -0.03
CA GLU A 524 3.05 -43.31 -0.29
C GLU A 524 3.11 -43.85 -1.73
N ARG A 525 2.03 -43.68 -2.50
CA ARG A 525 1.88 -44.19 -3.86
C ARG A 525 1.80 -43.07 -4.93
N LEU A 526 2.44 -41.95 -4.68
CA LEU A 526 2.38 -40.78 -5.59
C LEU A 526 3.36 -40.84 -6.77
N ASP A 527 4.29 -41.78 -6.80
CA ASP A 527 5.34 -41.86 -7.84
C ASP A 527 4.77 -42.09 -9.27
N ASP A 528 3.55 -42.61 -9.41
CA ASP A 528 2.89 -42.87 -10.70
C ASP A 528 1.53 -42.15 -10.81
N VAL A 529 1.43 -40.95 -10.19
CA VAL A 529 0.21 -40.14 -10.13
C VAL A 529 0.41 -38.84 -10.91
N ASN A 530 -0.56 -38.48 -11.77
CA ASN A 530 -0.54 -37.24 -12.53
C ASN A 530 -1.19 -36.08 -11.77
N VAL A 531 -2.30 -36.37 -11.05
CA VAL A 531 -3.08 -35.32 -10.37
C VAL A 531 -3.42 -35.74 -8.95
N VAL A 532 -3.18 -34.87 -8.00
CA VAL A 532 -3.55 -35.03 -6.60
C VAL A 532 -4.58 -33.99 -6.21
N VAL A 533 -5.72 -34.41 -5.68
CA VAL A 533 -6.75 -33.51 -5.16
C VAL A 533 -6.74 -33.56 -3.63
N THR A 534 -6.67 -32.43 -2.97
CA THR A 534 -6.69 -32.33 -1.50
C THR A 534 -7.49 -31.10 -1.03
N THR A 535 -7.64 -30.95 0.28
CA THR A 535 -8.33 -29.79 0.83
C THR A 535 -7.39 -28.86 1.58
N TYR A 536 -7.74 -27.58 1.71
CA TYR A 536 -6.96 -26.60 2.51
C TYR A 536 -6.72 -27.09 3.95
N THR A 537 -7.70 -27.77 4.56
CA THR A 537 -7.58 -28.30 5.92
C THR A 537 -6.58 -29.46 5.99
N VAL A 538 -6.63 -30.38 5.03
CA VAL A 538 -5.69 -31.53 4.95
C VAL A 538 -4.28 -31.02 4.65
N LEU A 539 -4.14 -30.14 3.66
CA LEU A 539 -2.86 -29.52 3.33
C LEU A 539 -2.21 -28.86 4.56
N THR A 540 -2.98 -28.06 5.32
CA THR A 540 -2.49 -27.38 6.53
C THR A 540 -2.04 -28.37 7.60
N ARG A 541 -2.69 -29.53 7.72
CA ARG A 541 -2.36 -30.57 8.69
C ARG A 541 -1.12 -31.34 8.29
N ASP A 542 -0.98 -31.66 7.02
CA ASP A 542 0.03 -32.55 6.48
C ASP A 542 1.15 -31.78 5.73
N ILE A 543 1.35 -30.50 6.05
CA ILE A 543 2.26 -29.61 5.29
C ILE A 543 3.71 -30.08 5.33
N GLU A 544 4.16 -30.65 6.44
CA GLU A 544 5.56 -31.12 6.59
C GLU A 544 5.93 -32.22 5.60
N GLU A 545 4.95 -33.01 5.20
CA GLU A 545 5.13 -34.03 4.18
C GLU A 545 4.89 -33.48 2.76
N MET A 546 3.88 -32.64 2.60
CA MET A 546 3.51 -32.09 1.29
C MET A 546 4.59 -31.15 0.72
N LYS A 547 5.31 -30.41 1.56
CA LYS A 547 6.42 -29.54 1.13
C LYS A 547 7.68 -30.30 0.67
N ARG A 548 7.80 -31.60 1.00
CA ARG A 548 8.93 -32.45 0.54
C ARG A 548 8.72 -32.96 -0.89
N ILE A 549 7.50 -32.86 -1.39
CA ILE A 549 7.13 -33.29 -2.73
C ILE A 549 7.32 -32.09 -3.67
N SER A 550 8.00 -32.30 -4.78
CA SER A 550 8.03 -31.31 -5.85
C SER A 550 6.76 -31.42 -6.66
N TRP A 551 6.04 -30.32 -6.83
CA TRP A 551 4.81 -30.27 -7.60
C TRP A 551 5.07 -29.56 -8.93
N HIS A 552 4.51 -30.07 -10.02
CA HIS A 552 4.60 -29.39 -11.31
C HIS A 552 3.66 -28.20 -11.35
N ILE A 553 2.39 -28.40 -10.94
CA ILE A 553 1.36 -27.36 -10.84
C ILE A 553 0.77 -27.40 -9.44
N VAL A 554 0.55 -26.24 -8.83
CA VAL A 554 -0.31 -26.10 -7.65
C VAL A 554 -1.46 -25.16 -8.00
N ALA A 555 -2.67 -25.69 -8.09
CA ALA A 555 -3.89 -24.95 -8.37
C ALA A 555 -4.74 -24.81 -7.08
N LEU A 556 -5.06 -23.58 -6.72
CA LEU A 556 -5.92 -23.26 -5.57
C LEU A 556 -7.31 -22.87 -6.07
N ASP A 557 -8.30 -23.76 -5.88
CA ASP A 557 -9.69 -23.43 -6.21
C ASP A 557 -10.38 -22.72 -5.04
N GLU A 558 -11.26 -21.77 -5.35
CA GLU A 558 -11.83 -20.83 -4.40
C GLU A 558 -10.71 -20.15 -3.58
N ALA A 559 -9.76 -19.53 -4.30
CA ALA A 559 -8.53 -18.96 -3.74
C ALA A 559 -8.76 -17.91 -2.64
N GLN A 560 -9.97 -17.37 -2.50
CA GLN A 560 -10.34 -16.56 -1.31
C GLN A 560 -10.25 -17.35 0.02
N ALA A 561 -10.04 -18.67 -0.03
CA ALA A 561 -9.71 -19.45 1.18
C ALA A 561 -8.39 -19.01 1.83
N ILE A 562 -7.48 -18.40 1.08
CA ILE A 562 -6.19 -17.86 1.55
C ILE A 562 -6.19 -16.35 1.69
N LYS A 563 -7.33 -15.72 1.93
CA LYS A 563 -7.48 -14.27 2.02
C LYS A 563 -6.74 -13.60 3.18
N SER A 564 -6.44 -14.33 4.24
CA SER A 564 -5.71 -13.79 5.40
C SER A 564 -4.24 -14.21 5.35
N PRO A 565 -3.29 -13.26 5.34
CA PRO A 565 -1.85 -13.56 5.34
C PRO A 565 -1.40 -14.40 6.54
N GLU A 566 -2.10 -14.28 7.67
CA GLU A 566 -1.76 -14.96 8.93
C GLU A 566 -2.43 -16.33 9.05
N ALA A 567 -3.36 -16.66 8.16
CA ALA A 567 -4.05 -17.94 8.19
C ALA A 567 -3.07 -19.11 7.98
N ARG A 568 -3.33 -20.21 8.69
CA ARG A 568 -2.51 -21.42 8.56
C ARG A 568 -2.51 -21.96 7.12
N ALA A 569 -3.65 -21.86 6.42
CA ALA A 569 -3.77 -22.28 5.04
C ALA A 569 -2.88 -21.46 4.10
N THR A 570 -2.84 -20.13 4.25
CA THR A 570 -1.99 -19.25 3.46
C THR A 570 -0.51 -19.58 3.66
N ARG A 571 -0.09 -19.73 4.92
CA ARG A 571 1.30 -20.10 5.24
C ARG A 571 1.66 -21.47 4.67
N ALA A 572 0.73 -22.42 4.67
CA ALA A 572 0.95 -23.76 4.15
C ALA A 572 1.14 -23.75 2.62
N VAL A 573 0.26 -23.09 1.86
CA VAL A 573 0.38 -23.05 0.39
C VAL A 573 1.65 -22.33 -0.07
N CYS A 574 2.07 -21.29 0.65
CA CYS A 574 3.30 -20.56 0.32
C CYS A 574 4.60 -21.35 0.58
N GLN A 575 4.52 -22.48 1.33
CA GLN A 575 5.68 -23.36 1.57
C GLN A 575 5.83 -24.49 0.55
N LEU A 576 4.89 -24.64 -0.38
CA LEU A 576 4.94 -25.70 -1.40
C LEU A 576 5.97 -25.37 -2.48
N HIS A 577 6.76 -26.36 -2.86
CA HIS A 577 7.69 -26.30 -3.99
C HIS A 577 6.94 -26.65 -5.27
N THR A 578 6.85 -25.72 -6.20
CA THR A 578 6.12 -25.93 -7.45
C THR A 578 6.67 -25.07 -8.58
N THR A 579 6.58 -25.56 -9.81
CA THR A 579 6.97 -24.84 -11.02
C THR A 579 5.91 -23.82 -11.42
N HIS A 580 4.62 -24.21 -11.37
CA HIS A 580 3.51 -23.34 -11.78
C HIS A 580 2.49 -23.16 -10.66
N LYS A 581 2.03 -21.93 -10.49
CA LYS A 581 1.06 -21.55 -9.46
C LYS A 581 -0.18 -20.98 -10.08
N LEU A 582 -1.34 -21.53 -9.72
CA LEU A 582 -2.64 -21.08 -10.23
C LEU A 582 -3.57 -20.73 -9.08
N CYS A 583 -4.28 -19.61 -9.20
CA CYS A 583 -5.42 -19.26 -8.37
C CYS A 583 -6.69 -19.26 -9.22
N LEU A 584 -7.74 -19.89 -8.72
CA LEU A 584 -9.06 -19.94 -9.37
C LEU A 584 -10.07 -19.31 -8.39
N SER A 585 -10.77 -18.28 -8.80
CA SER A 585 -11.86 -17.66 -8.01
C SER A 585 -12.76 -16.84 -8.92
N GLY A 586 -14.06 -16.80 -8.64
CA GLY A 586 -14.98 -15.83 -9.26
C GLY A 586 -14.97 -14.46 -8.56
N THR A 587 -14.37 -14.39 -7.36
CA THR A 587 -14.31 -13.18 -6.54
C THR A 587 -12.90 -13.02 -5.98
N PRO A 588 -11.97 -12.40 -6.72
CA PRO A 588 -10.59 -12.27 -6.30
C PRO A 588 -10.42 -11.42 -5.03
N ILE A 589 -11.29 -10.44 -4.81
CA ILE A 589 -11.31 -9.59 -3.62
C ILE A 589 -12.74 -9.57 -3.06
N GLU A 590 -12.91 -9.98 -1.80
CA GLU A 590 -14.21 -9.94 -1.12
C GLU A 590 -14.35 -8.76 -0.16
N ASN A 591 -13.29 -8.36 0.56
CA ASN A 591 -13.38 -7.41 1.66
C ASN A 591 -12.34 -6.29 1.65
N ASN A 592 -11.10 -6.58 1.30
CA ASN A 592 -10.00 -5.61 1.35
C ASN A 592 -8.81 -6.04 0.48
N LEU A 593 -7.89 -5.11 0.24
CA LEU A 593 -6.69 -5.36 -0.58
C LEU A 593 -5.66 -6.31 0.08
N ASP A 594 -5.72 -6.54 1.40
CA ASP A 594 -4.86 -7.56 2.04
C ASP A 594 -5.17 -8.97 1.51
N GLU A 595 -6.42 -9.22 1.06
CA GLU A 595 -6.80 -10.49 0.44
C GLU A 595 -6.05 -10.69 -0.89
N LEU A 596 -5.99 -9.65 -1.71
CA LEU A 596 -5.22 -9.65 -2.95
C LEU A 596 -3.73 -9.87 -2.69
N TRP A 597 -3.17 -9.14 -1.73
CA TRP A 597 -1.77 -9.33 -1.34
C TRP A 597 -1.49 -10.79 -0.92
N SER A 598 -2.38 -11.37 -0.13
CA SER A 598 -2.24 -12.75 0.35
C SER A 598 -2.25 -13.78 -0.78
N GLN A 599 -3.11 -13.60 -1.78
CA GLN A 599 -3.20 -14.45 -2.96
C GLN A 599 -1.95 -14.29 -3.84
N PHE A 600 -1.47 -13.06 -4.05
CA PHE A 600 -0.25 -12.79 -4.81
C PHE A 600 1.03 -13.20 -4.08
N ALA A 601 1.03 -13.25 -2.75
CA ALA A 601 2.16 -13.81 -1.98
C ALA A 601 2.38 -15.30 -2.28
N PHE A 602 1.30 -16.04 -2.60
CA PHE A 602 1.40 -17.39 -3.14
C PHE A 602 1.73 -17.39 -4.64
N LEU A 603 0.92 -16.67 -5.44
CA LEU A 603 0.94 -16.74 -6.91
C LEU A 603 2.27 -16.24 -7.49
N MET A 604 2.67 -15.04 -7.10
CA MET A 604 3.86 -14.32 -7.58
C MET A 604 4.59 -13.68 -6.39
N PRO A 605 5.35 -14.45 -5.62
CA PRO A 605 6.08 -13.92 -4.47
C PRO A 605 6.93 -12.71 -4.83
N GLY A 606 6.86 -11.65 -4.04
CA GLY A 606 7.62 -10.43 -4.25
C GLY A 606 7.02 -9.40 -5.21
N LEU A 607 6.04 -9.75 -6.06
CA LEU A 607 5.41 -8.82 -7.01
C LEU A 607 4.81 -7.58 -6.31
N LEU A 608 4.15 -7.78 -5.17
CA LEU A 608 3.52 -6.72 -4.39
C LEU A 608 4.35 -6.26 -3.19
N GLY A 609 5.61 -6.69 -3.10
CA GLY A 609 6.49 -6.38 -1.98
C GLY A 609 6.06 -7.06 -0.67
N ASP A 610 6.63 -6.60 0.46
CA ASP A 610 6.21 -7.06 1.77
C ASP A 610 4.84 -6.47 2.17
N ARG A 611 4.20 -7.06 3.18
CA ARG A 611 2.85 -6.63 3.61
C ARG A 611 2.79 -5.21 4.14
N ARG A 612 3.85 -4.74 4.82
CA ARG A 612 3.90 -3.38 5.39
C ARG A 612 4.06 -2.35 4.28
N GLY A 613 4.97 -2.57 3.35
CA GLY A 613 5.17 -1.76 2.17
C GLY A 613 3.91 -1.69 1.30
N PHE A 614 3.26 -2.83 1.04
CA PHE A 614 1.97 -2.89 0.34
C PHE A 614 0.88 -2.09 1.04
N ALA A 615 0.77 -2.21 2.37
CA ALA A 615 -0.21 -1.44 3.13
C ALA A 615 0.05 0.07 3.06
N LYS A 616 1.31 0.50 3.09
CA LYS A 616 1.70 1.91 3.00
C LYS A 616 1.53 2.47 1.59
N ARG A 617 1.97 1.71 0.56
CA ARG A 617 2.00 2.17 -0.83
C ARG A 617 0.64 2.08 -1.52
N PHE A 618 -0.13 1.02 -1.28
CA PHE A 618 -1.36 0.73 -2.01
C PHE A 618 -2.59 0.70 -1.10
N ARG A 619 -2.62 -0.16 -0.07
CA ARG A 619 -3.84 -0.38 0.70
C ARG A 619 -4.36 0.88 1.36
N THR A 620 -3.57 1.56 2.16
CA THR A 620 -4.01 2.75 2.89
C THR A 620 -4.38 3.92 1.96
N PRO A 621 -3.60 4.28 0.92
CA PRO A 621 -4.00 5.29 -0.04
C PRO A 621 -5.28 4.95 -0.80
N ILE A 622 -5.46 3.71 -1.23
CA ILE A 622 -6.63 3.30 -2.02
C ILE A 622 -7.87 3.20 -1.12
N GLU A 623 -7.80 2.44 -0.01
CA GLU A 623 -8.98 2.16 0.82
C GLU A 623 -9.43 3.34 1.67
N LYS A 624 -8.48 4.15 2.21
CA LYS A 624 -8.82 5.29 3.07
C LYS A 624 -8.97 6.60 2.32
N ASN A 625 -8.13 6.82 1.30
CA ASN A 625 -8.05 8.11 0.60
C ASN A 625 -8.69 8.06 -0.79
N GLY A 626 -9.07 6.88 -1.30
CA GLY A 626 -9.62 6.70 -2.64
C GLY A 626 -8.66 7.11 -3.76
N ASP A 627 -7.34 6.95 -3.56
CA ASP A 627 -6.30 7.44 -4.47
C ASP A 627 -6.34 6.70 -5.83
N PRO A 628 -6.70 7.39 -6.93
CA PRO A 628 -6.83 6.75 -8.23
C PRO A 628 -5.48 6.41 -8.86
N VAL A 629 -4.42 7.13 -8.51
CA VAL A 629 -3.07 6.92 -9.08
C VAL A 629 -2.48 5.64 -8.49
N CYS A 630 -2.48 5.52 -7.17
CA CYS A 630 -2.03 4.29 -6.50
C CYS A 630 -2.83 3.07 -6.97
N ARG A 631 -4.15 3.25 -7.23
CA ARG A 631 -5.00 2.20 -7.78
C ARG A 631 -4.61 1.82 -9.20
N ALA A 632 -4.41 2.79 -10.10
CA ALA A 632 -3.99 2.52 -11.48
C ALA A 632 -2.65 1.78 -11.53
N GLN A 633 -1.70 2.18 -10.68
CA GLN A 633 -0.41 1.50 -10.55
C GLN A 633 -0.56 0.05 -10.07
N LEU A 634 -1.43 -0.20 -9.07
CA LEU A 634 -1.69 -1.55 -8.60
C LEU A 634 -2.30 -2.42 -9.72
N VAL A 635 -3.32 -1.89 -10.40
CA VAL A 635 -3.97 -2.57 -11.54
C VAL A 635 -2.96 -2.89 -12.63
N GLN A 636 -2.16 -1.94 -13.05
CA GLN A 636 -1.12 -2.15 -14.07
C GLN A 636 -0.14 -3.27 -13.67
N ARG A 637 0.22 -3.34 -12.39
CA ARG A 637 1.15 -4.33 -11.87
C ARG A 637 0.59 -5.76 -11.84
N ILE A 638 -0.71 -5.92 -11.58
CA ILE A 638 -1.34 -7.25 -11.45
C ILE A 638 -2.05 -7.74 -12.71
N SER A 639 -2.44 -6.83 -13.62
CA SER A 639 -3.22 -7.18 -14.81
C SER A 639 -2.60 -8.28 -15.70
N PRO A 640 -1.27 -8.40 -15.89
CA PRO A 640 -0.70 -9.48 -16.68
C PRO A 640 -0.96 -10.88 -16.12
N PHE A 641 -1.21 -10.97 -14.81
CA PHE A 641 -1.36 -12.23 -14.07
C PHE A 641 -2.81 -12.56 -13.73
N ILE A 642 -3.78 -11.74 -14.13
CA ILE A 642 -5.21 -11.93 -13.85
C ILE A 642 -5.97 -11.97 -15.17
N LEU A 643 -6.65 -13.07 -15.41
CA LEU A 643 -7.62 -13.17 -16.49
C LEU A 643 -9.03 -13.17 -15.89
N ARG A 644 -9.78 -12.08 -16.12
CA ARG A 644 -11.16 -11.93 -15.64
C ARG A 644 -12.10 -11.65 -16.81
N ARG A 645 -13.09 -12.50 -16.98
CA ARG A 645 -14.15 -12.33 -17.98
C ARG A 645 -15.50 -12.49 -17.30
N THR A 646 -16.44 -11.67 -17.69
CA THR A 646 -17.81 -11.74 -17.20
C THR A 646 -18.67 -12.61 -18.11
N LYS A 647 -19.79 -13.15 -17.58
CA LYS A 647 -20.75 -13.92 -18.37
C LYS A 647 -21.35 -13.11 -19.53
N SER A 648 -21.58 -11.82 -19.30
CA SER A 648 -22.11 -10.91 -20.31
C SER A 648 -21.16 -10.70 -21.49
N GLU A 649 -19.86 -10.80 -21.28
CA GLU A 649 -18.85 -10.66 -22.34
C GLU A 649 -18.70 -11.91 -23.20
N VAL A 650 -18.69 -13.10 -22.57
CA VAL A 650 -18.23 -14.31 -23.25
C VAL A 650 -19.27 -15.43 -23.41
N ALA A 651 -20.39 -15.34 -22.71
CA ALA A 651 -21.43 -16.39 -22.72
C ALA A 651 -22.78 -15.82 -23.16
N THR A 652 -22.79 -15.18 -24.33
CA THR A 652 -23.97 -14.50 -24.91
C THR A 652 -25.16 -15.45 -25.20
N GLU A 653 -24.89 -16.76 -25.27
CA GLU A 653 -25.92 -17.78 -25.43
C GLU A 653 -26.63 -18.18 -24.14
N LEU A 654 -26.14 -17.74 -22.97
CA LEU A 654 -26.85 -17.99 -21.72
C LEU A 654 -28.19 -17.23 -21.71
N PRO A 655 -29.29 -17.91 -21.33
CA PRO A 655 -30.56 -17.24 -21.15
C PRO A 655 -30.44 -16.07 -20.13
N PRO A 656 -31.26 -15.04 -20.27
CA PRO A 656 -31.19 -13.89 -19.38
C PRO A 656 -31.48 -14.24 -17.91
N LYS A 657 -30.83 -13.51 -17.01
CA LYS A 657 -31.07 -13.56 -15.58
C LYS A 657 -31.81 -12.30 -15.15
N HIS A 658 -33.02 -12.48 -14.61
CA HIS A 658 -33.87 -11.39 -14.15
C HIS A 658 -33.86 -11.34 -12.63
N THR A 659 -33.46 -10.22 -12.06
CA THR A 659 -33.49 -10.01 -10.59
C THR A 659 -34.71 -9.16 -10.24
N ILE A 660 -35.57 -9.68 -9.36
CA ILE A 660 -36.84 -9.06 -8.95
C ILE A 660 -36.81 -8.83 -7.43
N LEU A 661 -36.98 -7.59 -7.02
CA LEU A 661 -37.13 -7.23 -5.61
C LEU A 661 -38.60 -7.37 -5.23
N ARG A 662 -38.93 -8.36 -4.41
CA ARG A 662 -40.26 -8.53 -3.83
C ARG A 662 -40.31 -7.81 -2.50
N ARG A 663 -40.99 -6.68 -2.48
CA ARG A 663 -41.16 -5.83 -1.31
C ARG A 663 -42.35 -6.32 -0.49
N ILE A 664 -42.15 -6.63 0.79
CA ILE A 664 -43.15 -7.25 1.67
C ILE A 664 -43.35 -6.33 2.85
N THR A 665 -44.63 -5.95 3.08
CA THR A 665 -45.01 -5.17 4.26
C THR A 665 -45.21 -6.12 5.42
N LEU A 666 -44.57 -5.88 6.57
CA LEU A 666 -44.72 -6.68 7.76
C LEU A 666 -46.15 -6.57 8.30
N ALA A 667 -46.72 -7.68 8.79
CA ALA A 667 -47.98 -7.66 9.50
C ALA A 667 -47.92 -6.74 10.72
N PRO A 668 -49.05 -6.12 11.16
CA PRO A 668 -49.02 -5.14 12.23
C PRO A 668 -48.35 -5.65 13.53
N ASP A 669 -48.66 -6.86 13.96
CA ASP A 669 -48.07 -7.49 15.16
C ASP A 669 -46.57 -7.75 14.99
N GLN A 670 -46.15 -8.16 13.78
CA GLN A 670 -44.73 -8.37 13.45
C GLN A 670 -43.98 -7.02 13.37
N ARG A 671 -44.63 -5.97 12.87
CA ARG A 671 -44.10 -4.61 12.82
C ARG A 671 -43.88 -4.07 14.25
N GLU A 672 -44.86 -4.20 15.12
CA GLU A 672 -44.78 -3.76 16.51
C GLU A 672 -43.62 -4.45 17.24
N LEU A 673 -43.48 -5.77 17.07
CA LEU A 673 -42.34 -6.52 17.60
C LEU A 673 -41.00 -6.01 17.03
N TYR A 674 -40.92 -5.80 15.73
CA TYR A 674 -39.71 -5.28 15.08
C TYR A 674 -39.31 -3.90 15.65
N GLU A 675 -40.26 -2.96 15.77
CA GLU A 675 -40.00 -1.62 16.28
C GLU A 675 -39.59 -1.64 17.77
N THR A 676 -40.22 -2.49 18.56
CA THR A 676 -39.85 -2.68 19.98
C THR A 676 -38.40 -3.16 20.11
N ILE A 677 -38.03 -4.16 19.32
CA ILE A 677 -36.66 -4.69 19.30
C ILE A 677 -35.71 -3.61 18.80
N ARG A 678 -36.07 -2.87 17.73
CA ARG A 678 -35.24 -1.80 17.16
C ARG A 678 -34.96 -0.69 18.17
N GLY A 679 -35.99 -0.19 18.86
CA GLY A 679 -35.85 0.85 19.87
C GLY A 679 -34.93 0.43 21.03
N THR A 680 -35.18 -0.74 21.60
CA THR A 680 -34.36 -1.29 22.71
C THR A 680 -32.91 -1.50 22.32
N LEU A 681 -32.68 -2.06 21.13
CA LEU A 681 -31.32 -2.32 20.65
C LEU A 681 -30.60 -1.05 20.23
N TYR A 682 -31.31 -0.06 19.67
CA TYR A 682 -30.72 1.22 19.28
C TYR A 682 -30.17 1.99 20.50
N GLU A 683 -30.93 2.04 21.58
CA GLU A 683 -30.47 2.66 22.82
C GLU A 683 -29.23 1.94 23.37
N THR A 684 -29.27 0.60 23.44
CA THR A 684 -28.11 -0.20 23.88
C THR A 684 -26.86 0.04 23.00
N VAL A 685 -27.03 0.07 21.70
CA VAL A 685 -25.92 0.31 20.76
C VAL A 685 -25.37 1.73 20.93
N ARG A 686 -26.25 2.73 21.08
CA ARG A 686 -25.86 4.14 21.26
C ARG A 686 -25.06 4.35 22.55
N GLU A 687 -25.51 3.78 23.67
CA GLU A 687 -24.83 3.85 24.96
C GLU A 687 -23.44 3.21 24.87
N GLN A 688 -23.34 2.01 24.29
CA GLN A 688 -22.08 1.29 24.17
C GLN A 688 -21.09 1.97 23.20
N MET A 689 -21.58 2.66 22.16
CA MET A 689 -20.75 3.44 21.25
C MET A 689 -20.26 4.75 21.90
N ALA A 690 -20.99 5.30 22.87
CA ALA A 690 -20.55 6.47 23.63
C ALA A 690 -19.43 6.12 24.65
N GLU A 691 -19.47 4.90 25.21
CA GLU A 691 -18.52 4.46 26.24
C GLU A 691 -17.29 3.73 25.70
N ARG A 692 -17.35 3.18 24.48
CA ARG A 692 -16.32 2.28 23.92
C ARG A 692 -15.93 2.68 22.52
N THR A 693 -14.75 2.21 22.08
CA THR A 693 -14.34 2.35 20.66
C THR A 693 -15.23 1.49 19.75
N LEU A 694 -15.40 1.93 18.47
CA LEU A 694 -16.12 1.18 17.43
C LEU A 694 -15.69 -0.29 17.32
N ALA A 695 -14.41 -0.57 17.50
CA ALA A 695 -13.88 -1.93 17.44
C ALA A 695 -14.39 -2.82 18.60
N GLN A 696 -14.55 -2.25 19.78
CA GLN A 696 -15.07 -2.96 20.98
C GLN A 696 -16.58 -3.15 20.93
N SER A 697 -17.32 -2.18 20.34
CA SER A 697 -18.80 -2.23 20.22
C SER A 697 -19.27 -3.11 19.04
N ARG A 698 -18.37 -3.52 18.15
CA ARG A 698 -18.70 -4.24 16.90
C ARG A 698 -19.52 -5.52 17.12
N VAL A 699 -19.21 -6.30 18.14
CA VAL A 699 -19.93 -7.56 18.44
C VAL A 699 -21.38 -7.27 18.83
N ILE A 700 -21.61 -6.22 19.62
CA ILE A 700 -22.94 -5.81 20.09
C ILE A 700 -23.79 -5.30 18.91
N VAL A 701 -23.19 -4.49 18.05
CA VAL A 701 -23.85 -3.99 16.82
C VAL A 701 -24.25 -5.14 15.91
N LEU A 702 -23.36 -6.12 15.70
CA LEU A 702 -23.64 -7.29 14.86
C LEU A 702 -24.74 -8.19 15.45
N ASP A 703 -24.78 -8.38 16.77
CA ASP A 703 -25.82 -9.12 17.45
C ASP A 703 -27.21 -8.42 17.35
N ALA A 704 -27.20 -7.08 17.51
CA ALA A 704 -28.38 -6.26 17.34
C ALA A 704 -28.96 -6.36 15.91
N LEU A 705 -28.10 -6.21 14.90
CA LEU A 705 -28.48 -6.35 13.50
C LEU A 705 -28.96 -7.78 13.15
N LEU A 706 -28.37 -8.80 13.78
CA LEU A 706 -28.79 -10.19 13.62
C LEU A 706 -30.23 -10.38 14.12
N LYS A 707 -30.55 -9.87 15.31
CA LYS A 707 -31.90 -9.96 15.92
C LYS A 707 -32.94 -9.21 15.08
N LEU A 708 -32.63 -8.03 14.59
CA LEU A 708 -33.53 -7.27 13.70
C LEU A 708 -33.82 -8.03 12.41
N ARG A 709 -32.84 -8.65 11.80
CA ARG A 709 -33.02 -9.47 10.59
C ARG A 709 -33.82 -10.73 10.87
N GLN A 710 -33.65 -11.36 12.04
CA GLN A 710 -34.46 -12.48 12.48
C GLN A 710 -35.92 -12.07 12.62
N ALA A 711 -36.20 -10.90 13.22
CA ALA A 711 -37.55 -10.37 13.34
C ALA A 711 -38.22 -10.08 12.00
N CYS A 712 -37.45 -9.64 10.98
CA CYS A 712 -37.94 -9.46 9.61
C CYS A 712 -38.28 -10.81 8.94
N CYS A 713 -37.47 -11.84 9.20
CA CYS A 713 -37.71 -13.17 8.63
C CYS A 713 -38.92 -13.87 9.22
N ASP A 714 -38.93 -13.98 10.55
CA ASP A 714 -40.03 -14.61 11.30
C ASP A 714 -39.93 -14.26 12.81
N PRO A 715 -41.02 -13.84 13.45
CA PRO A 715 -41.03 -13.51 14.89
C PRO A 715 -40.52 -14.65 15.77
N ARG A 716 -40.75 -15.91 15.38
CA ARG A 716 -40.38 -17.11 16.14
C ARG A 716 -38.85 -17.35 16.18
N LEU A 717 -38.09 -16.68 15.36
CA LEU A 717 -36.62 -16.76 15.38
C LEU A 717 -36.00 -15.93 16.50
N VAL A 718 -36.70 -14.94 17.02
CA VAL A 718 -36.19 -14.04 18.06
C VAL A 718 -36.63 -14.55 19.43
N LYS A 719 -35.66 -14.93 20.25
CA LYS A 719 -35.88 -15.29 21.66
C LYS A 719 -35.99 -14.02 22.51
N VAL A 720 -37.11 -13.33 22.47
CA VAL A 720 -37.43 -12.25 23.41
C VAL A 720 -38.46 -12.78 24.40
N GLY A 721 -38.20 -12.63 25.74
CA GLY A 721 -38.95 -13.25 26.78
C GLY A 721 -40.46 -13.09 26.64
N GLN A 722 -41.21 -14.06 27.10
CA GLN A 722 -42.68 -14.26 27.28
C GLN A 722 -43.65 -13.25 26.62
N SER A 723 -43.38 -12.70 25.49
CA SER A 723 -44.25 -11.90 24.64
C SER A 723 -45.05 -12.85 23.75
N ARG A 724 -46.37 -12.68 23.64
CA ARG A 724 -47.28 -13.46 22.80
C ARG A 724 -46.62 -13.76 21.47
N ALA A 725 -46.35 -15.04 21.22
CA ALA A 725 -45.75 -15.50 19.99
C ALA A 725 -46.72 -15.14 18.85
N THR A 726 -46.41 -14.15 18.05
CA THR A 726 -47.06 -13.93 16.78
C THR A 726 -46.75 -15.14 15.92
N GLU A 727 -47.75 -15.95 15.58
CA GLU A 727 -47.57 -17.21 14.84
C GLU A 727 -47.41 -17.00 13.31
N SER A 728 -47.68 -15.79 12.82
CA SER A 728 -47.64 -15.45 11.40
C SER A 728 -46.39 -14.66 11.01
N SER A 729 -45.81 -14.98 9.87
CA SER A 729 -44.72 -14.25 9.24
C SER A 729 -45.16 -13.80 7.83
N ALA A 730 -45.25 -12.48 7.62
CA ALA A 730 -45.64 -11.94 6.35
C ALA A 730 -44.75 -12.45 5.18
N LYS A 731 -43.43 -12.61 5.42
CA LYS A 731 -42.53 -13.17 4.43
C LYS A 731 -42.79 -14.65 4.13
N LEU A 732 -43.12 -15.43 5.14
CA LEU A 732 -43.40 -16.85 4.94
C LEU A 732 -44.72 -17.05 4.21
N ASP A 733 -45.74 -16.25 4.52
CA ASP A 733 -47.02 -16.28 3.85
C ASP A 733 -46.88 -15.87 2.37
N ASP A 734 -46.17 -14.77 2.07
CA ASP A 734 -45.86 -14.35 0.68
C ASP A 734 -45.03 -15.42 -0.07
N LEU A 735 -44.06 -16.05 0.59
CA LEU A 735 -43.29 -17.14 0.00
C LEU A 735 -44.20 -18.31 -0.38
N MET A 736 -45.10 -18.73 0.53
CA MET A 736 -46.01 -19.84 0.27
C MET A 736 -46.96 -19.54 -0.88
N GLU A 737 -47.46 -18.30 -0.97
CA GLU A 737 -48.26 -17.83 -2.09
C GLU A 737 -47.49 -17.94 -3.41
N MET A 738 -46.26 -17.40 -3.47
CA MET A 738 -45.38 -17.48 -4.64
C MET A 738 -45.12 -18.95 -5.07
N ILE A 739 -44.81 -19.81 -4.10
CA ILE A 739 -44.51 -21.22 -4.43
C ILE A 739 -45.76 -21.89 -4.98
N SER A 740 -46.97 -21.60 -4.43
CA SER A 740 -48.22 -22.18 -4.90
C SER A 740 -48.59 -21.78 -6.31
N GLU A 741 -48.11 -20.64 -6.79
CA GLU A 741 -48.25 -20.14 -8.16
C GLU A 741 -47.18 -20.74 -9.10
N LEU A 742 -45.90 -20.73 -8.68
CA LEU A 742 -44.76 -21.07 -9.51
C LEU A 742 -44.63 -22.59 -9.77
N ILE A 743 -44.97 -23.45 -8.83
CA ILE A 743 -44.85 -24.93 -8.99
C ILE A 743 -45.81 -25.44 -10.04
N PRO A 744 -47.11 -25.06 -10.07
CA PRO A 744 -48.01 -25.47 -11.14
C PRO A 744 -47.58 -24.98 -12.54
N GLU A 745 -46.82 -23.87 -12.64
CA GLU A 745 -46.21 -23.40 -13.90
C GLU A 745 -45.03 -24.27 -14.34
N GLY A 746 -44.65 -25.28 -13.60
CA GLY A 746 -43.54 -26.18 -13.90
C GLY A 746 -42.18 -25.56 -13.59
N ARG A 747 -42.13 -24.58 -12.68
CA ARG A 747 -40.89 -23.98 -12.25
C ARG A 747 -40.16 -24.87 -11.26
N ARG A 748 -38.82 -24.79 -11.30
CA ARG A 748 -37.95 -25.51 -10.38
C ARG A 748 -37.20 -24.52 -9.51
N ILE A 749 -37.44 -24.58 -8.19
CA ILE A 749 -37.19 -23.49 -7.27
C ILE A 749 -36.06 -23.83 -6.29
N LEU A 750 -35.06 -22.94 -6.17
CA LEU A 750 -34.06 -22.95 -5.12
C LEU A 750 -34.42 -21.87 -4.11
N ILE A 751 -34.50 -22.20 -2.83
CA ILE A 751 -34.71 -21.26 -1.74
C ILE A 751 -33.46 -21.19 -0.88
N PHE A 752 -32.90 -20.01 -0.77
CA PHE A 752 -31.73 -19.72 0.05
C PHE A 752 -32.12 -18.91 1.30
N SER A 753 -31.66 -19.36 2.46
CA SER A 753 -31.70 -18.59 3.70
C SER A 753 -30.41 -18.75 4.48
N GLN A 754 -29.96 -17.68 5.14
CA GLN A 754 -28.84 -17.76 6.07
C GLN A 754 -29.19 -18.47 7.37
N PHE A 755 -30.49 -18.43 7.75
CA PHE A 755 -30.98 -19.02 9.00
C PHE A 755 -31.47 -20.43 8.75
N THR A 756 -30.74 -21.45 9.25
CA THR A 756 -31.18 -22.85 9.15
C THR A 756 -32.49 -23.09 9.92
N SER A 757 -32.72 -22.36 11.05
CA SER A 757 -34.00 -22.39 11.77
C SER A 757 -35.16 -21.83 10.94
N MET A 758 -34.94 -20.93 9.97
CA MET A 758 -35.99 -20.50 9.05
C MET A 758 -36.38 -21.63 8.09
N LEU A 759 -35.41 -22.40 7.61
CA LEU A 759 -35.68 -23.60 6.79
C LEU A 759 -36.53 -24.61 7.57
N ASP A 760 -36.33 -24.74 8.90
CA ASP A 760 -37.16 -25.59 9.77
C ASP A 760 -38.61 -25.08 9.88
N LEU A 761 -38.80 -23.75 9.89
CA LEU A 761 -40.14 -23.13 9.94
C LEU A 761 -40.92 -23.27 8.62
N MET A 762 -40.23 -23.38 7.49
CA MET A 762 -40.83 -23.59 6.15
C MET A 762 -41.37 -25.00 5.98
N LYS A 763 -40.71 -26.01 6.57
CA LYS A 763 -41.06 -27.44 6.34
C LYS A 763 -42.50 -27.82 6.70
N PRO A 764 -43.05 -27.45 7.86
CA PRO A 764 -44.44 -27.76 8.20
C PRO A 764 -45.42 -27.19 7.19
N ARG A 765 -45.22 -25.94 6.77
CA ARG A 765 -46.08 -25.25 5.78
C ARG A 765 -46.02 -25.90 4.39
N LEU A 766 -44.80 -26.33 3.95
CA LEU A 766 -44.62 -27.11 2.72
C LEU A 766 -45.29 -28.48 2.80
N GLY A 767 -45.19 -29.14 3.97
CA GLY A 767 -45.86 -30.43 4.23
C GLY A 767 -47.37 -30.32 4.19
N GLU A 768 -47.96 -29.30 4.83
CA GLU A 768 -49.37 -28.96 4.80
C GLU A 768 -49.90 -28.72 3.38
N ALA A 769 -49.06 -28.01 2.56
CA ALA A 769 -49.35 -27.74 1.17
C ALA A 769 -49.11 -28.97 0.23
N GLY A 770 -48.58 -30.06 0.74
CA GLY A 770 -48.25 -31.26 -0.05
C GLY A 770 -47.13 -31.09 -1.03
N ILE A 771 -46.24 -30.13 -0.83
CA ILE A 771 -45.15 -29.80 -1.77
C ILE A 771 -43.90 -30.60 -1.39
N PRO A 772 -43.42 -31.50 -2.26
CA PRO A 772 -42.22 -32.26 -1.99
C PRO A 772 -40.96 -31.39 -2.20
N PHE A 773 -39.98 -31.56 -1.28
CA PHE A 773 -38.74 -30.82 -1.29
C PHE A 773 -37.56 -31.66 -0.81
N VAL A 774 -36.37 -31.23 -1.16
CA VAL A 774 -35.09 -31.67 -0.57
C VAL A 774 -34.39 -30.54 0.14
N GLU A 775 -33.48 -30.90 1.04
CA GLU A 775 -32.77 -29.91 1.86
C GLU A 775 -31.27 -30.15 1.88
N LEU A 776 -30.51 -29.03 1.89
CA LEU A 776 -29.06 -29.05 2.03
C LEU A 776 -28.62 -28.04 3.09
N ARG A 777 -27.95 -28.55 4.12
CA ARG A 777 -27.34 -27.74 5.19
C ARG A 777 -25.83 -27.93 5.28
N GLY A 778 -25.18 -27.18 6.18
CA GLY A 778 -23.76 -27.30 6.45
C GLY A 778 -23.35 -28.66 7.01
N ASP A 779 -24.21 -29.27 7.79
CA ASP A 779 -24.06 -30.58 8.48
C ASP A 779 -24.58 -31.78 7.69
N THR A 780 -25.16 -31.58 6.50
CA THR A 780 -25.60 -32.68 5.64
C THR A 780 -24.42 -33.56 5.26
N ARG A 781 -24.46 -34.83 5.67
CA ARG A 781 -23.38 -35.81 5.44
C ARG A 781 -23.30 -36.26 4.01
N ASP A 782 -24.41 -36.71 3.43
CA ASP A 782 -24.50 -37.01 2.00
C ASP A 782 -25.12 -35.83 1.23
N ARG A 783 -24.26 -35.10 0.57
CA ARG A 783 -24.64 -33.92 -0.24
C ARG A 783 -25.05 -34.29 -1.66
N ALA A 784 -24.68 -35.49 -2.14
CA ALA A 784 -24.91 -35.88 -3.50
C ALA A 784 -26.36 -36.29 -3.73
N GLU A 785 -26.97 -36.94 -2.76
CA GLU A 785 -28.34 -37.44 -2.86
C GLU A 785 -29.38 -36.34 -3.07
N PRO A 786 -29.47 -35.25 -2.23
CA PRO A 786 -30.43 -34.17 -2.46
C PRO A 786 -30.23 -33.45 -3.82
N VAL A 787 -28.97 -33.29 -4.24
CA VAL A 787 -28.64 -32.69 -5.55
C VAL A 787 -29.12 -33.57 -6.67
N ARG A 788 -28.88 -34.89 -6.60
CA ARG A 788 -29.32 -35.88 -7.59
C ARG A 788 -30.84 -35.90 -7.72
N ALA A 789 -31.57 -36.01 -6.60
CA ALA A 789 -33.03 -36.04 -6.57
C ALA A 789 -33.62 -34.76 -7.20
N PHE A 790 -33.08 -33.62 -6.89
CA PHE A 790 -33.50 -32.36 -7.51
C PHE A 790 -33.13 -32.28 -9.00
N GLU A 791 -31.91 -32.61 -9.40
CA GLU A 791 -31.51 -32.56 -10.83
C GLU A 791 -32.27 -33.58 -11.67
N ALA A 792 -32.60 -34.76 -11.11
CA ALA A 792 -33.43 -35.75 -11.75
C ALA A 792 -34.91 -35.31 -11.91
N GLY A 793 -35.38 -34.29 -11.23
CA GLY A 793 -36.77 -33.81 -11.30
C GLY A 793 -37.73 -34.55 -10.37
N GLU A 794 -37.22 -35.29 -9.40
CA GLU A 794 -38.02 -36.01 -8.41
C GLU A 794 -38.78 -35.05 -7.49
N VAL A 795 -38.23 -33.86 -7.24
CA VAL A 795 -38.82 -32.78 -6.43
C VAL A 795 -38.69 -31.43 -7.14
N PRO A 796 -39.69 -30.51 -7.00
CA PRO A 796 -39.67 -29.19 -7.63
C PRO A 796 -38.92 -28.14 -6.78
N LEU A 797 -38.69 -28.42 -5.48
CA LEU A 797 -38.22 -27.45 -4.52
C LEU A 797 -36.97 -27.91 -3.77
N PHE A 798 -35.99 -27.03 -3.63
CA PHE A 798 -34.75 -27.28 -2.89
C PHE A 798 -34.50 -26.18 -1.85
N LEU A 799 -34.54 -26.57 -0.58
CA LEU A 799 -34.19 -25.69 0.55
C LEU A 799 -32.68 -25.75 0.82
N ILE A 800 -32.01 -24.63 0.77
CA ILE A 800 -30.54 -24.58 0.87
C ILE A 800 -30.12 -23.51 1.87
N SER A 801 -29.27 -23.89 2.84
CA SER A 801 -28.65 -22.86 3.65
C SER A 801 -27.60 -22.08 2.83
N LEU A 802 -27.57 -20.74 2.90
CA LEU A 802 -26.73 -19.88 2.07
C LEU A 802 -25.25 -20.29 2.14
N LYS A 803 -24.75 -20.66 3.32
CA LYS A 803 -23.38 -21.15 3.51
C LYS A 803 -23.10 -22.50 2.83
N ALA A 804 -24.08 -23.38 2.74
CA ALA A 804 -23.95 -24.67 2.07
C ALA A 804 -24.07 -24.52 0.55
N GLY A 805 -24.95 -23.65 0.09
CA GLY A 805 -25.20 -23.38 -1.33
C GLY A 805 -24.10 -22.60 -2.00
N GLY A 806 -23.33 -21.81 -1.25
CA GLY A 806 -22.23 -20.99 -1.80
C GLY A 806 -21.02 -21.77 -2.36
N ARG A 807 -21.00 -23.12 -2.28
CA ARG A 807 -19.82 -23.90 -2.67
C ARG A 807 -20.16 -25.13 -3.51
N GLY A 808 -19.74 -25.13 -4.78
CA GLY A 808 -19.56 -26.32 -5.60
C GLY A 808 -20.78 -27.07 -6.10
N LEU A 809 -22.00 -26.53 -5.99
CA LEU A 809 -23.18 -27.14 -6.52
C LEU A 809 -23.39 -26.79 -8.00
N ASN A 810 -23.91 -27.76 -8.78
CA ASN A 810 -24.38 -27.54 -10.12
C ASN A 810 -25.89 -27.84 -10.14
N LEU A 811 -26.72 -26.81 -10.31
CA LEU A 811 -28.16 -26.87 -10.22
C LEU A 811 -28.84 -26.25 -11.45
N THR A 812 -28.40 -26.67 -12.65
CA THR A 812 -28.85 -26.12 -13.94
C THR A 812 -30.28 -26.46 -14.29
N SER A 813 -30.89 -27.43 -13.59
CA SER A 813 -32.30 -27.72 -13.75
C SER A 813 -33.23 -26.66 -13.11
N ALA A 814 -32.69 -25.83 -12.20
CA ALA A 814 -33.45 -24.74 -11.58
C ALA A 814 -33.57 -23.53 -12.52
N ASP A 815 -34.74 -22.94 -12.61
CA ASP A 815 -35.02 -21.71 -13.33
C ASP A 815 -35.49 -20.56 -12.42
N THR A 816 -35.70 -20.85 -11.14
CA THR A 816 -36.16 -19.88 -10.15
C THR A 816 -35.30 -19.97 -8.89
N VAL A 817 -34.81 -18.83 -8.43
CA VAL A 817 -34.01 -18.68 -7.21
C VAL A 817 -34.67 -17.68 -6.29
N ILE A 818 -34.91 -18.04 -5.05
CA ILE A 818 -35.50 -17.15 -4.06
C ILE A 818 -34.52 -16.96 -2.91
N HIS A 819 -34.05 -15.73 -2.72
CA HIS A 819 -33.34 -15.30 -1.52
C HIS A 819 -34.34 -14.83 -0.48
N TYR A 820 -34.57 -15.62 0.54
CA TYR A 820 -35.56 -15.33 1.58
C TYR A 820 -35.14 -14.15 2.46
N ASP A 821 -33.87 -14.04 2.74
CA ASP A 821 -33.29 -12.95 3.52
C ASP A 821 -32.02 -12.42 2.84
N PRO A 822 -31.80 -11.08 2.82
CA PRO A 822 -30.65 -10.48 2.21
C PRO A 822 -29.36 -10.78 2.99
N TRP A 823 -28.26 -10.99 2.27
CA TRP A 823 -26.93 -11.18 2.86
C TRP A 823 -26.10 -9.92 2.78
N TRP A 824 -25.23 -9.67 3.74
CA TRP A 824 -24.35 -8.51 3.78
C TRP A 824 -23.46 -8.37 2.56
N ASN A 825 -22.95 -9.46 2.02
CA ASN A 825 -22.10 -9.51 0.86
C ASN A 825 -22.92 -9.94 -0.37
N PRO A 826 -23.21 -9.03 -1.31
CA PRO A 826 -23.97 -9.36 -2.52
C PRO A 826 -23.28 -10.39 -3.40
N ALA A 827 -21.94 -10.52 -3.34
CA ALA A 827 -21.20 -11.52 -4.09
C ALA A 827 -21.58 -12.97 -3.67
N VAL A 828 -21.89 -13.19 -2.40
CA VAL A 828 -22.33 -14.53 -1.91
C VAL A 828 -23.73 -14.86 -2.41
N GLU A 829 -24.63 -13.89 -2.52
CA GLU A 829 -25.95 -14.08 -3.13
C GLU A 829 -25.84 -14.34 -4.63
N ALA A 830 -25.00 -13.56 -5.32
CA ALA A 830 -24.71 -13.75 -6.73
C ALA A 830 -24.13 -15.15 -6.97
N GLN A 831 -23.18 -15.59 -6.13
CA GLN A 831 -22.60 -16.93 -6.16
C GLN A 831 -23.65 -18.04 -5.97
N ALA A 832 -24.61 -17.86 -5.06
CA ALA A 832 -25.71 -18.80 -4.85
C ALA A 832 -26.66 -18.85 -6.07
N SER A 833 -27.04 -17.71 -6.64
CA SER A 833 -27.86 -17.62 -7.83
C SER A 833 -27.17 -18.21 -9.07
N ASP A 834 -25.86 -18.08 -9.17
CA ASP A 834 -25.06 -18.59 -10.27
C ASP A 834 -24.92 -20.11 -10.27
N ARG A 835 -25.47 -20.82 -9.28
CA ARG A 835 -25.64 -22.29 -9.32
C ARG A 835 -26.70 -22.72 -10.34
N ALA A 836 -27.71 -21.88 -10.55
CA ALA A 836 -28.74 -22.05 -11.56
C ALA A 836 -28.35 -21.39 -12.89
N HIS A 837 -27.73 -20.21 -12.87
CA HIS A 837 -27.36 -19.43 -14.05
C HIS A 837 -25.91 -19.71 -14.48
N ARG A 838 -25.68 -20.80 -15.16
CA ARG A 838 -24.38 -21.25 -15.67
C ARG A 838 -24.49 -22.00 -16.98
N ILE A 839 -23.37 -22.32 -17.60
CA ILE A 839 -23.33 -23.11 -18.84
C ILE A 839 -24.14 -24.41 -18.68
N GLY A 840 -25.06 -24.66 -19.60
CA GLY A 840 -26.01 -25.77 -19.54
C GLY A 840 -27.42 -25.35 -19.17
N GLN A 841 -27.65 -24.15 -18.69
CA GLN A 841 -28.98 -23.58 -18.47
C GLN A 841 -29.68 -23.28 -19.80
N LYS A 842 -30.92 -23.75 -19.93
CA LYS A 842 -31.74 -23.61 -21.16
C LYS A 842 -32.91 -22.63 -20.99
N ARG A 843 -33.22 -22.23 -19.74
CA ARG A 843 -34.35 -21.35 -19.41
C ARG A 843 -33.88 -20.06 -18.81
N SER A 844 -34.63 -18.97 -19.00
CA SER A 844 -34.39 -17.73 -18.25
C SER A 844 -34.45 -17.96 -16.75
N VAL A 845 -33.50 -17.43 -16.01
CA VAL A 845 -33.43 -17.58 -14.56
C VAL A 845 -34.00 -16.36 -13.89
N PHE A 846 -34.99 -16.58 -13.02
CA PHE A 846 -35.61 -15.54 -12.21
C PHE A 846 -35.08 -15.60 -10.78
N VAL A 847 -34.52 -14.48 -10.32
CA VAL A 847 -33.96 -14.35 -8.97
C VAL A 847 -34.84 -13.41 -8.17
N TYR A 848 -35.59 -13.92 -7.23
CA TYR A 848 -36.42 -13.13 -6.32
C TYR A 848 -35.64 -12.85 -5.04
N LYS A 849 -35.68 -11.60 -4.59
CA LYS A 849 -35.16 -11.19 -3.29
C LYS A 849 -36.31 -10.67 -2.44
N LEU A 850 -36.62 -11.36 -1.35
CA LEU A 850 -37.71 -10.98 -0.43
C LEU A 850 -37.19 -9.95 0.58
N ILE A 851 -37.72 -8.74 0.55
CA ILE A 851 -37.25 -7.62 1.37
C ILE A 851 -38.42 -7.07 2.19
N ALA A 852 -38.26 -7.01 3.49
CA ALA A 852 -39.23 -6.37 4.39
C ALA A 852 -39.08 -4.83 4.27
N VAL A 853 -40.17 -4.15 3.87
CA VAL A 853 -40.22 -2.70 3.66
C VAL A 853 -40.07 -1.93 4.98
N ASP A 854 -39.41 -0.77 4.95
CA ASP A 854 -39.14 0.11 6.11
C ASP A 854 -38.40 -0.62 7.26
N THR A 855 -37.51 -1.55 6.93
CA THR A 855 -36.74 -2.29 7.91
C THR A 855 -35.24 -2.22 7.64
N VAL A 856 -34.46 -2.84 8.55
CA VAL A 856 -33.02 -2.99 8.39
C VAL A 856 -32.63 -3.70 7.08
N GLU A 857 -33.49 -4.54 6.51
CA GLU A 857 -33.21 -5.26 5.26
C GLU A 857 -33.15 -4.31 4.05
N GLU A 858 -34.09 -3.38 3.97
CA GLU A 858 -34.11 -2.38 2.90
C GLU A 858 -32.88 -1.46 3.01
N ARG A 859 -32.53 -1.03 4.21
CA ARG A 859 -31.34 -0.21 4.45
C ARG A 859 -30.01 -0.94 4.16
N ILE A 860 -29.96 -2.25 4.43
CA ILE A 860 -28.81 -3.08 4.02
C ILE A 860 -28.67 -3.05 2.49
N LEU A 861 -29.77 -3.16 1.75
CA LEU A 861 -29.76 -3.13 0.30
C LEU A 861 -29.27 -1.78 -0.25
N GLU A 862 -29.77 -0.67 0.32
CA GLU A 862 -29.32 0.68 -0.04
C GLU A 862 -27.82 0.88 0.26
N LEU A 863 -27.37 0.40 1.43
CA LEU A 863 -25.95 0.47 1.79
C LEU A 863 -25.08 -0.34 0.82
N GLN A 864 -25.56 -1.51 0.40
CA GLN A 864 -24.90 -2.32 -0.61
C GLN A 864 -24.82 -1.59 -1.95
N GLN A 865 -25.88 -0.94 -2.42
CA GLN A 865 -25.91 -0.17 -3.67
C GLN A 865 -24.93 1.01 -3.61
N ARG A 866 -24.97 1.81 -2.55
CA ARG A 866 -24.01 2.91 -2.34
C ARG A 866 -22.55 2.43 -2.36
N LYS A 867 -22.28 1.30 -1.71
CA LYS A 867 -20.92 0.71 -1.71
C LYS A 867 -20.54 0.13 -3.06
N ALA A 868 -21.46 -0.47 -3.80
CA ALA A 868 -21.23 -0.99 -5.14
C ALA A 868 -20.95 0.13 -6.17
N GLU A 869 -21.64 1.26 -6.10
CA GLU A 869 -21.37 2.45 -6.92
C GLU A 869 -19.96 2.99 -6.67
N LEU A 870 -19.52 3.01 -5.41
CA LEU A 870 -18.15 3.36 -5.04
C LEU A 870 -17.12 2.31 -5.48
N ALA A 871 -17.52 1.05 -5.52
CA ALA A 871 -16.65 -0.08 -5.87
C ALA A 871 -16.57 -0.35 -7.38
N SER A 872 -17.59 0.03 -8.18
CA SER A 872 -17.56 -0.10 -9.64
C SER A 872 -16.43 0.74 -10.27
N ILE A 873 -15.92 1.71 -9.53
CA ILE A 873 -14.73 2.50 -9.84
C ILE A 873 -13.43 1.75 -9.48
N ALA A 874 -13.47 0.61 -8.80
CA ALA A 874 -12.32 -0.19 -8.39
C ALA A 874 -12.55 -1.67 -8.66
N PHE A 875 -11.48 -2.47 -8.84
CA PHE A 875 -11.49 -3.93 -8.93
C PHE A 875 -12.06 -4.64 -7.67
N ALA A 876 -12.61 -3.89 -6.73
CA ALA A 876 -13.12 -4.39 -5.47
C ALA A 876 -14.64 -4.41 -5.50
N ASP A 877 -15.21 -5.59 -5.60
CA ASP A 877 -16.48 -5.85 -4.94
C ASP A 877 -16.26 -5.60 -3.44
N ALA A 878 -16.55 -4.38 -2.99
CA ALA A 878 -16.38 -3.98 -1.60
C ALA A 878 -17.43 -4.67 -0.73
N GLY A 879 -17.20 -5.93 -0.41
CA GLY A 879 -18.09 -6.81 0.33
C GLY A 879 -17.69 -7.05 1.78
N GLY A 880 -17.03 -6.14 2.46
CA GLY A 880 -16.69 -6.30 3.86
C GLY A 880 -17.48 -5.38 4.79
N LEU A 881 -17.95 -5.92 5.91
CA LEU A 881 -18.58 -5.20 7.04
C LEU A 881 -17.59 -4.26 7.78
N ASN A 882 -17.03 -3.27 7.06
CA ASN A 882 -16.48 -2.09 7.71
C ASN A 882 -17.60 -1.05 7.80
N LEU A 883 -18.47 -1.22 8.82
CA LEU A 883 -19.50 -0.25 9.15
C LEU A 883 -18.83 0.94 9.84
N SER A 884 -19.03 2.12 9.27
CA SER A 884 -18.70 3.39 9.93
C SER A 884 -19.77 3.70 11.00
N ALA A 885 -19.51 4.69 11.84
CA ALA A 885 -20.52 5.18 12.79
C ALA A 885 -21.77 5.68 12.07
N ASP A 886 -21.58 6.32 10.90
CA ASP A 886 -22.68 6.81 10.06
C ASP A 886 -23.49 5.67 9.43
N ASP A 887 -22.81 4.59 8.98
CA ASP A 887 -23.49 3.38 8.50
C ASP A 887 -24.36 2.74 9.60
N ILE A 888 -23.86 2.69 10.85
CA ILE A 888 -24.59 2.14 12.00
C ILE A 888 -25.81 3.02 12.31
N SER A 889 -25.62 4.32 12.36
CA SER A 889 -26.71 5.28 12.57
C SER A 889 -27.77 5.20 11.48
N PHE A 890 -27.35 4.99 10.23
CA PHE A 890 -28.26 4.77 9.11
C PHE A 890 -29.06 3.47 9.25
N LEU A 891 -28.41 2.37 9.61
CA LEU A 891 -29.07 1.06 9.73
C LEU A 891 -30.11 0.99 10.86
N PHE A 892 -29.90 1.69 11.96
CA PHE A 892 -30.81 1.72 13.10
C PHE A 892 -31.78 2.91 13.13
N GLY A 893 -31.61 3.94 12.28
CA GLY A 893 -32.40 5.18 12.26
C GLY A 893 -33.92 4.95 12.15
N ALA A 894 -34.75 5.97 12.42
CA ALA A 894 -36.18 5.91 12.18
C ALA A 894 -36.52 5.89 10.67
N PRO A 895 -37.68 5.33 10.26
CA PRO A 895 -38.17 5.45 8.88
C PRO A 895 -38.20 6.91 8.41
N ASP A 896 -37.98 7.15 7.10
CA ASP A 896 -37.94 8.51 6.56
C ASP A 896 -39.22 9.32 6.79
N ALA A 897 -40.37 8.66 6.94
CA ALA A 897 -41.64 9.29 7.29
C ALA A 897 -41.66 10.01 8.67
N GLU A 898 -40.79 9.60 9.61
CA GLU A 898 -40.60 10.29 10.89
C GLU A 898 -39.55 11.40 10.84
N ARG A 899 -38.71 11.44 9.79
CA ARG A 899 -37.72 12.51 9.57
C ARG A 899 -38.34 13.76 8.94
N GLU A 900 -39.44 13.64 8.18
CA GLU A 900 -40.16 14.78 7.64
C GLU A 900 -41.10 15.42 8.67
N ALA A 901 -41.39 14.76 9.79
CA ALA A 901 -42.27 15.24 10.85
C ALA A 901 -41.54 15.82 12.07
N ALA A 902 -40.23 15.75 12.16
CA ALA A 902 -39.35 16.30 13.21
C ALA A 902 -38.47 17.45 12.66
#